data_48fdf2260819e50ff51e3148165fb688
#
_entry.id   48fdf2260819e50ff51e3148165fb688
#
_cell.length_a   1.000
_cell.length_b   1.000
_cell.length_c   1.000
_cell.angle_alpha   90.00
_cell.angle_beta   90.00
_cell.angle_gamma   90.00
#
_symmetry.space_group_name_H-M   'P 1'
#
loop_
_entity.id
_entity.type
_entity.pdbx_description
1 polymer ?
#
loop_
_entity_poly.entity_id
_entity_poly.type
_entity_poly.pdbx_seq_one_letter_code
_entity_poly.pdbx_strand_id
1 'polypeptide(L)'
;MLTRNWPRHLLCLSLCLPLGSALACGPDFPMRLLDNRGQTLADLPEGNFNFELSRLGKAIAGLNNVTAATHNPNDLYGEENAAAEARDKAEQLGLSADQQTLVKQLRGLTDAHQVEVQGASLPAEIRLYVAGAVAFATGDHQLAVEYFNKLLALPADQRPLRSTWAAYSLGRTWFAMSSEAGDKVVALERSRDAFRQARQLSIDGFSDPLELGVASLGEEARVVRAAGDWNGAIELYEAQNLHGSAVGYTSLKQLMNELAELPEAELAELLQHTSVQQLVTASLVSRQGWSFGDEPPNEKKLVKLLQNSTRGSLENADRLAAMSYQQGDYAGAKAFLENAGDGGLAWWLRAKLAVRDGDKNAAAAAYSKAAQAFPQKEDWGYRRTPDWAYESLQPKCRVEGESAILALQRGEYLQAFVQLYRSNSTYWFDAATVAERVLTVEELKKYVDDNVPAPPALTQQERDNYVPLPVAASLRNLLGRRLLREGHYAEAVAYFDNPDLQNKARLYGEQRLKADSAWWPTKRASALYNAAWTAREWGMDILGYEMAPDYATFGGNFSLETTELTVGPLVSEAEVQRQKASEAKPDQRYHYRFVATELASRAADNLPHTSQAFAAVLCNAAGWNSSLEEQSALYQRYIKEGPYVLWAVDFGNQCPYPDFENADKRYVTQVT
;
A
#
# COMPACT_ATOMS: atom_id res chain seq x y z
N MET A 1 -26.67 -46.79 -51.29
CA MET A 1 -27.79 -46.48 -50.44
C MET A 1 -27.51 -47.06 -49.06
N LEU A 2 -27.00 -46.25 -48.16
CA LEU A 2 -26.93 -46.56 -46.69
C LEU A 2 -26.91 -45.23 -45.99
N THR A 3 -28.07 -44.89 -45.46
CA THR A 3 -28.36 -43.71 -44.62
C THR A 3 -27.79 -43.94 -43.23
N ARG A 4 -26.86 -43.07 -42.81
CA ARG A 4 -26.22 -43.11 -41.51
C ARG A 4 -26.95 -42.12 -40.57
N ASN A 5 -27.80 -42.61 -39.72
CA ASN A 5 -28.46 -41.90 -38.61
C ASN A 5 -27.39 -41.57 -37.55
N TRP A 6 -27.12 -40.33 -37.31
CA TRP A 6 -26.40 -39.82 -36.11
C TRP A 6 -27.43 -39.52 -35.01
N PRO A 7 -27.20 -39.97 -33.79
CA PRO A 7 -28.16 -39.76 -32.72
C PRO A 7 -28.11 -38.29 -32.23
N ARG A 8 -29.27 -37.67 -32.20
CA ARG A 8 -29.53 -36.30 -31.73
C ARG A 8 -29.34 -36.08 -30.22
N HIS A 9 -28.66 -36.96 -29.48
CA HIS A 9 -28.51 -36.89 -28.02
C HIS A 9 -27.16 -36.34 -27.54
N LEU A 10 -26.29 -35.87 -28.36
CA LEU A 10 -25.00 -35.32 -27.97
C LEU A 10 -24.95 -33.79 -27.92
N LEU A 11 -26.06 -33.09 -28.18
CA LEU A 11 -26.10 -31.61 -28.17
C LEU A 11 -26.68 -31.01 -26.86
N CYS A 12 -27.11 -31.82 -25.90
CA CYS A 12 -27.65 -31.31 -24.62
C CYS A 12 -26.72 -31.48 -23.41
N LEU A 13 -25.52 -32.04 -23.57
CA LEU A 13 -24.60 -32.26 -22.44
C LEU A 13 -23.52 -31.15 -22.31
N SER A 14 -23.46 -30.21 -23.24
CA SER A 14 -22.47 -29.11 -23.19
C SER A 14 -22.99 -27.80 -22.58
N LEU A 15 -24.21 -27.78 -22.04
CA LEU A 15 -24.84 -26.57 -21.45
C LEU A 15 -24.96 -26.63 -19.93
N CYS A 16 -24.42 -27.66 -19.27
CA CYS A 16 -24.30 -27.74 -17.81
C CYS A 16 -22.85 -27.73 -17.33
N LEU A 17 -22.02 -26.90 -17.93
CA LEU A 17 -20.84 -26.44 -17.21
C LEU A 17 -21.35 -25.52 -16.08
N PRO A 18 -21.01 -25.76 -14.81
CA PRO A 18 -21.27 -24.77 -13.80
C PRO A 18 -20.59 -23.49 -14.28
N LEU A 19 -21.37 -22.45 -14.45
CA LEU A 19 -20.88 -21.07 -14.43
C LEU A 19 -20.20 -20.93 -13.06
N GLY A 20 -18.94 -21.34 -12.98
CA GLY A 20 -18.07 -20.88 -11.92
C GLY A 20 -18.23 -19.37 -11.97
N SER A 21 -18.85 -18.79 -10.95
CA SER A 21 -18.83 -17.37 -10.73
C SER A 21 -17.38 -16.96 -10.87
N ALA A 22 -17.03 -16.28 -11.97
CA ALA A 22 -15.82 -15.51 -12.03
C ALA A 22 -15.96 -14.54 -10.86
N LEU A 23 -15.29 -14.85 -9.76
CA LEU A 23 -15.04 -13.90 -8.69
C LEU A 23 -14.19 -12.83 -9.37
N ALA A 24 -14.86 -11.82 -9.93
CA ALA A 24 -14.20 -10.59 -10.30
C ALA A 24 -13.59 -10.09 -8.99
N CYS A 25 -12.25 -10.06 -8.93
CA CYS A 25 -11.55 -9.41 -7.83
C CYS A 25 -12.05 -7.96 -7.81
N GLY A 26 -12.89 -7.62 -6.83
CA GLY A 26 -13.29 -6.25 -6.57
C GLY A 26 -12.07 -5.42 -6.18
N PRO A 27 -12.19 -4.09 -6.13
CA PRO A 27 -11.11 -3.25 -5.64
C PRO A 27 -10.78 -3.61 -4.18
N ASP A 28 -9.50 -3.59 -3.86
CA ASP A 28 -9.04 -3.74 -2.48
C ASP A 28 -9.38 -2.47 -1.69
N PHE A 29 -9.99 -2.64 -0.54
CA PHE A 29 -10.33 -1.52 0.35
C PHE A 29 -9.31 -1.43 1.50
N PRO A 30 -8.92 -0.19 1.91
CA PRO A 30 -8.04 -0.03 3.05
C PRO A 30 -8.76 -0.41 4.36
N MET A 31 -7.97 -0.92 5.31
CA MET A 31 -8.43 -1.19 6.66
C MET A 31 -8.95 0.10 7.32
N ARG A 32 -10.08 0.00 8.01
CA ARG A 32 -10.65 1.07 8.84
C ARG A 32 -10.52 0.69 10.31
N LEU A 33 -9.85 1.54 11.07
CA LEU A 33 -9.56 1.30 12.50
C LEU A 33 -10.82 1.36 13.36
N LEU A 34 -11.78 2.18 12.97
CA LEU A 34 -12.99 2.46 13.72
C LEU A 34 -14.10 1.42 13.54
N ASP A 35 -14.01 0.54 12.54
CA ASP A 35 -15.04 -0.47 12.26
C ASP A 35 -15.12 -1.53 13.36
N ASN A 36 -13.97 -1.97 13.86
CA ASN A 36 -13.89 -2.89 14.99
C ASN A 36 -12.85 -2.41 16.01
N ARG A 37 -13.24 -1.41 16.80
CA ARG A 37 -12.34 -0.75 17.77
C ARG A 37 -11.71 -1.71 18.77
N GLY A 38 -12.49 -2.69 19.22
CA GLY A 38 -11.99 -3.71 20.16
C GLY A 38 -10.88 -4.56 19.56
N GLN A 39 -11.11 -5.05 18.36
CA GLN A 39 -10.11 -5.83 17.62
C GLN A 39 -8.89 -4.98 17.27
N THR A 40 -9.11 -3.75 16.81
CA THR A 40 -8.02 -2.81 16.49
C THR A 40 -7.09 -2.58 17.70
N LEU A 41 -7.65 -2.38 18.89
CA LEU A 41 -6.86 -2.20 20.11
C LEU A 41 -6.20 -3.49 20.61
N ALA A 42 -6.79 -4.66 20.35
CA ALA A 42 -6.23 -5.95 20.76
C ALA A 42 -5.16 -6.46 19.79
N ASP A 43 -5.32 -6.22 18.50
CA ASP A 43 -4.41 -6.68 17.45
C ASP A 43 -3.04 -5.97 17.54
N LEU A 44 -1.96 -6.74 17.51
CA LEU A 44 -0.60 -6.22 17.32
C LEU A 44 -0.15 -6.63 15.92
N PRO A 45 -0.21 -5.73 14.94
CA PRO A 45 0.21 -6.05 13.59
C PRO A 45 1.72 -6.27 13.52
N GLU A 46 2.12 -7.22 12.68
CA GLU A 46 3.51 -7.59 12.44
C GLU A 46 4.10 -6.79 11.27
N GLY A 47 5.39 -6.50 11.36
CA GLY A 47 6.20 -6.04 10.22
C GLY A 47 6.41 -7.16 9.20
N ASN A 48 6.82 -6.82 7.99
CA ASN A 48 7.27 -7.84 7.06
C ASN A 48 8.71 -8.29 7.38
N PHE A 49 9.11 -9.45 6.89
CA PHE A 49 10.43 -10.02 7.19
C PHE A 49 11.59 -9.13 6.69
N ASN A 50 11.42 -8.47 5.54
CA ASN A 50 12.44 -7.55 5.03
C ASN A 50 12.68 -6.35 5.95
N PHE A 51 11.61 -5.81 6.57
CA PHE A 51 11.74 -4.74 7.57
C PHE A 51 12.54 -5.23 8.79
N GLU A 52 12.19 -6.40 9.33
CA GLU A 52 12.92 -6.94 10.49
C GLU A 52 14.39 -7.19 10.15
N LEU A 53 14.71 -7.75 8.98
CA LEU A 53 16.09 -7.95 8.52
C LEU A 53 16.86 -6.63 8.36
N SER A 54 16.20 -5.55 7.92
CA SER A 54 16.85 -4.25 7.74
C SER A 54 17.41 -3.64 9.04
N ARG A 55 16.97 -4.14 10.18
CA ARG A 55 17.40 -3.71 11.51
C ARG A 55 18.57 -4.48 12.08
N LEU A 56 18.95 -5.62 11.50
CA LEU A 56 19.87 -6.58 12.12
C LEU A 56 21.33 -6.32 11.72
N GLY A 57 21.57 -6.11 10.44
CA GLY A 57 22.91 -6.01 9.90
C GLY A 57 23.56 -4.64 10.04
N LYS A 58 24.79 -4.56 9.55
CA LYS A 58 25.55 -3.30 9.41
C LYS A 58 25.99 -3.15 7.97
N ALA A 59 25.71 -1.98 7.39
CA ALA A 59 26.20 -1.63 6.06
C ALA A 59 27.73 -1.52 6.06
N ILE A 60 28.36 -1.95 4.96
CA ILE A 60 29.80 -1.83 4.77
C ILE A 60 30.13 -0.39 4.36
N ALA A 61 30.95 0.28 5.14
CA ALA A 61 31.34 1.66 4.88
C ALA A 61 32.05 1.81 3.52
N GLY A 62 31.62 2.76 2.73
CA GLY A 62 32.18 3.06 1.40
C GLY A 62 31.68 2.17 0.27
N LEU A 63 30.97 1.07 0.57
CA LEU A 63 30.36 0.24 -0.47
C LEU A 63 29.04 0.86 -0.94
N ASN A 64 28.85 0.98 -2.26
CA ASN A 64 27.61 1.47 -2.85
C ASN A 64 26.47 0.48 -2.69
N ASN A 65 25.23 0.99 -2.65
CA ASN A 65 24.06 0.13 -2.75
C ASN A 65 23.84 -0.33 -4.19
N VAL A 66 23.19 -1.48 -4.37
CA VAL A 66 22.74 -1.92 -5.68
C VAL A 66 21.66 -0.99 -6.23
N THR A 67 21.58 -0.89 -7.54
CA THR A 67 20.56 -0.07 -8.21
C THR A 67 19.22 -0.81 -8.21
N ALA A 68 18.15 -0.12 -7.85
CA ALA A 68 16.80 -0.70 -7.67
C ALA A 68 16.22 -1.33 -8.96
N ALA A 69 16.83 -1.08 -10.12
CA ALA A 69 16.32 -1.56 -11.42
C ALA A 69 16.52 -3.07 -11.66
N THR A 70 17.36 -3.75 -10.87
CA THR A 70 17.80 -5.11 -11.17
C THR A 70 17.29 -6.18 -10.20
N HIS A 71 16.64 -5.82 -9.11
CA HIS A 71 16.34 -6.78 -8.05
C HIS A 71 15.00 -6.52 -7.36
N ASN A 72 13.89 -6.90 -8.02
CA ASN A 72 12.62 -7.06 -7.33
C ASN A 72 12.54 -8.50 -6.77
N PRO A 73 12.60 -8.71 -5.44
CA PRO A 73 12.54 -10.06 -4.84
C PRO A 73 11.19 -10.76 -5.08
N ASN A 74 10.18 -10.02 -5.53
CA ASN A 74 8.86 -10.55 -5.87
C ASN A 74 8.70 -10.80 -7.38
N ASP A 75 9.70 -10.51 -8.19
CA ASP A 75 9.67 -10.79 -9.62
C ASP A 75 10.07 -12.24 -9.88
N LEU A 76 9.12 -13.14 -9.70
CA LEU A 76 9.26 -14.56 -9.97
C LEU A 76 9.37 -14.86 -11.48
N TYR A 77 9.14 -13.86 -12.33
CA TYR A 77 9.13 -13.95 -13.80
C TYR A 77 10.19 -13.05 -14.43
N GLY A 78 11.17 -12.58 -13.62
CA GLY A 78 12.31 -11.82 -14.13
C GLY A 78 12.94 -12.55 -15.31
N GLU A 79 13.16 -11.84 -16.41
CA GLU A 79 13.67 -12.43 -17.64
C GLU A 79 14.97 -13.20 -17.36
N GLU A 80 14.99 -14.50 -17.61
CA GLU A 80 16.18 -15.36 -17.45
C GLU A 80 17.41 -14.78 -18.16
N ASN A 81 17.20 -13.91 -19.12
CA ASN A 81 18.22 -13.26 -19.92
C ASN A 81 18.73 -11.94 -19.34
N ALA A 82 18.03 -11.31 -18.37
CA ALA A 82 18.41 -9.97 -17.87
C ALA A 82 19.82 -9.93 -17.28
N ALA A 83 20.22 -10.95 -16.54
CA ALA A 83 21.58 -11.05 -15.98
C ALA A 83 22.64 -11.26 -17.07
N ALA A 84 22.32 -12.04 -18.11
CA ALA A 84 23.20 -12.25 -19.24
C ALA A 84 23.35 -10.98 -20.08
N GLU A 85 22.26 -10.28 -20.35
CA GLU A 85 22.26 -8.99 -21.04
C GLU A 85 23.00 -7.91 -20.27
N ALA A 86 22.79 -7.81 -18.95
CA ALA A 86 23.53 -6.87 -18.11
C ALA A 86 25.04 -7.13 -18.15
N ARG A 87 25.42 -8.41 -18.08
CA ARG A 87 26.84 -8.80 -18.20
C ARG A 87 27.40 -8.44 -19.59
N ASP A 88 26.69 -8.79 -20.66
CA ASP A 88 27.15 -8.53 -22.02
C ASP A 88 27.27 -7.01 -22.28
N LYS A 89 26.33 -6.22 -21.78
CA LYS A 89 26.41 -4.75 -21.80
C LYS A 89 27.60 -4.21 -20.99
N ALA A 90 27.82 -4.75 -19.80
CA ALA A 90 28.94 -4.36 -18.96
C ALA A 90 30.30 -4.77 -19.55
N GLU A 91 30.37 -5.91 -20.26
CA GLU A 91 31.59 -6.33 -20.99
C GLU A 91 31.99 -5.38 -22.10
N GLN A 92 31.03 -4.72 -22.72
CA GLN A 92 31.26 -3.79 -23.83
C GLN A 92 31.79 -2.44 -23.36
N LEU A 93 31.68 -2.10 -22.07
CA LEU A 93 32.15 -0.82 -21.54
C LEU A 93 33.66 -0.65 -21.75
N GLY A 94 34.04 0.49 -22.33
CA GLY A 94 35.43 0.84 -22.58
C GLY A 94 36.09 0.10 -23.75
N LEU A 95 35.35 -0.68 -24.55
CA LEU A 95 35.86 -1.41 -25.71
C LEU A 95 35.32 -0.83 -27.02
N SER A 96 36.16 -0.79 -28.06
CA SER A 96 35.69 -0.52 -29.43
C SER A 96 34.87 -1.66 -29.98
N ALA A 97 34.09 -1.44 -31.07
CA ALA A 97 33.26 -2.45 -31.70
C ALA A 97 34.06 -3.71 -32.16
N ASP A 98 35.28 -3.47 -32.67
CA ASP A 98 36.17 -4.57 -33.06
C ASP A 98 36.66 -5.37 -31.86
N GLN A 99 37.00 -4.69 -30.76
CA GLN A 99 37.38 -5.34 -29.51
C GLN A 99 36.23 -6.15 -28.91
N GLN A 100 35.00 -5.61 -28.93
CA GLN A 100 33.79 -6.32 -28.46
C GLN A 100 33.57 -7.60 -29.26
N THR A 101 33.71 -7.52 -30.61
CA THR A 101 33.57 -8.67 -31.49
C THR A 101 34.65 -9.72 -31.18
N LEU A 102 35.89 -9.29 -30.99
CA LEU A 102 36.98 -10.19 -30.64
C LEU A 102 36.77 -10.87 -29.29
N VAL A 103 36.37 -10.12 -28.25
CA VAL A 103 36.06 -10.69 -26.91
C VAL A 103 34.98 -11.76 -27.03
N LYS A 104 33.92 -11.51 -27.80
CA LYS A 104 32.85 -12.48 -28.02
C LYS A 104 33.36 -13.77 -28.70
N GLN A 105 34.26 -13.64 -29.69
CA GLN A 105 34.87 -14.80 -30.32
C GLN A 105 35.78 -15.58 -29.37
N LEU A 106 36.61 -14.87 -28.58
CA LEU A 106 37.52 -15.48 -27.61
C LEU A 106 36.78 -16.24 -26.50
N ARG A 107 35.62 -15.76 -26.06
CA ARG A 107 34.80 -16.47 -25.08
C ARG A 107 34.23 -17.79 -25.57
N GLY A 108 34.17 -18.03 -26.87
CA GLY A 108 33.77 -19.29 -27.46
C GLY A 108 34.90 -20.33 -27.54
N LEU A 109 36.14 -19.97 -27.16
CA LEU A 109 37.25 -20.91 -27.16
C LEU A 109 37.19 -21.81 -25.91
N THR A 110 37.81 -22.98 -26.02
CA THR A 110 37.94 -23.95 -24.92
C THR A 110 39.37 -24.08 -24.39
N ASP A 111 40.31 -23.32 -24.96
CA ASP A 111 41.71 -23.27 -24.57
C ASP A 111 42.10 -21.83 -24.19
N ALA A 112 42.40 -21.62 -22.93
CA ALA A 112 42.76 -20.31 -22.39
C ALA A 112 44.10 -19.77 -22.94
N HIS A 113 45.04 -20.62 -23.34
CA HIS A 113 46.28 -20.18 -23.96
C HIS A 113 46.02 -19.63 -25.37
N GLN A 114 45.07 -20.20 -26.10
CA GLN A 114 44.66 -19.64 -27.40
C GLN A 114 43.99 -18.27 -27.23
N VAL A 115 43.23 -18.05 -26.15
CA VAL A 115 42.68 -16.74 -25.84
C VAL A 115 43.78 -15.71 -25.68
N GLU A 116 44.86 -16.03 -24.97
CA GLU A 116 46.00 -15.15 -24.78
C GLU A 116 46.70 -14.79 -26.09
N VAL A 117 46.90 -15.78 -26.95
CA VAL A 117 47.55 -15.59 -28.26
C VAL A 117 46.69 -14.79 -29.23
N GLN A 118 45.41 -15.16 -29.39
CA GLN A 118 44.50 -14.52 -30.35
C GLN A 118 44.02 -13.17 -29.83
N GLY A 119 44.01 -12.94 -28.54
CA GLY A 119 43.65 -11.70 -27.88
C GLY A 119 44.80 -10.67 -27.73
N ALA A 120 45.97 -10.90 -28.39
CA ALA A 120 47.16 -10.06 -28.19
C ALA A 120 46.94 -8.58 -28.50
N SER A 121 45.97 -8.21 -29.31
CA SER A 121 45.59 -6.82 -29.63
C SER A 121 44.70 -6.15 -28.55
N LEU A 122 44.17 -6.93 -27.61
CA LEU A 122 43.34 -6.38 -26.52
C LEU A 122 44.21 -5.82 -25.39
N PRO A 123 43.68 -4.86 -24.61
CA PRO A 123 44.31 -4.46 -23.33
C PRO A 123 44.58 -5.73 -22.47
N ALA A 124 45.73 -5.69 -21.78
CA ALA A 124 46.18 -6.85 -20.99
C ALA A 124 45.11 -7.34 -19.99
N GLU A 125 44.43 -6.39 -19.28
CA GLU A 125 43.38 -6.72 -18.32
C GLU A 125 42.19 -7.50 -18.96
N ILE A 126 41.80 -7.10 -20.16
CA ILE A 126 40.68 -7.75 -20.91
C ILE A 126 41.08 -9.16 -21.33
N ARG A 127 42.25 -9.27 -21.95
CA ARG A 127 42.80 -10.54 -22.43
C ARG A 127 42.96 -11.55 -21.30
N LEU A 128 43.61 -11.13 -20.19
CA LEU A 128 43.85 -12.00 -19.04
C LEU A 128 42.55 -12.40 -18.34
N TYR A 129 41.58 -11.47 -18.25
CA TYR A 129 40.26 -11.79 -17.71
C TYR A 129 39.53 -12.85 -18.54
N VAL A 130 39.48 -12.66 -19.87
CA VAL A 130 38.81 -13.62 -20.77
C VAL A 130 39.51 -14.99 -20.73
N ALA A 131 40.85 -15.05 -20.71
CA ALA A 131 41.60 -16.28 -20.56
C ALA A 131 41.27 -17.01 -19.21
N GLY A 132 41.27 -16.28 -18.12
CA GLY A 132 40.86 -16.83 -16.83
C GLY A 132 39.41 -17.31 -16.78
N ALA A 133 38.50 -16.58 -17.40
CA ALA A 133 37.08 -16.97 -17.50
C ALA A 133 36.88 -18.23 -18.38
N VAL A 134 37.63 -18.39 -19.47
CA VAL A 134 37.59 -19.62 -20.31
C VAL A 134 38.18 -20.78 -19.51
N ALA A 135 39.33 -20.62 -18.85
CA ALA A 135 39.92 -21.67 -17.99
C ALA A 135 38.93 -22.12 -16.88
N PHE A 136 38.27 -21.17 -16.24
CA PHE A 136 37.23 -21.49 -15.25
C PHE A 136 36.07 -22.28 -15.85
N ALA A 137 35.56 -21.84 -17.02
CA ALA A 137 34.42 -22.49 -17.69
C ALA A 137 34.75 -23.89 -18.19
N THR A 138 36.01 -24.17 -18.50
CA THR A 138 36.47 -25.50 -18.94
C THR A 138 36.95 -26.39 -17.80
N GLY A 139 36.88 -25.91 -16.54
CA GLY A 139 37.23 -26.69 -15.35
C GLY A 139 38.71 -26.66 -15.01
N ASP A 140 39.56 -25.94 -15.76
CA ASP A 140 40.97 -25.75 -15.42
C ASP A 140 41.11 -24.65 -14.36
N HIS A 141 40.71 -24.98 -13.14
CA HIS A 141 40.68 -24.02 -12.03
C HIS A 141 42.07 -23.49 -11.66
N GLN A 142 43.10 -24.30 -11.78
CA GLN A 142 44.45 -23.88 -11.50
C GLN A 142 44.92 -22.80 -12.48
N LEU A 143 44.68 -23.00 -13.76
CA LEU A 143 45.02 -22.05 -14.82
C LEU A 143 44.18 -20.77 -14.69
N ALA A 144 42.91 -20.88 -14.30
CA ALA A 144 42.06 -19.73 -14.01
C ALA A 144 42.62 -18.85 -12.87
N VAL A 145 43.08 -19.46 -11.77
CA VAL A 145 43.78 -18.77 -10.67
C VAL A 145 45.02 -18.02 -11.17
N GLU A 146 45.81 -18.65 -12.04
CA GLU A 146 47.03 -18.02 -12.58
C GLU A 146 46.66 -16.75 -13.41
N TYR A 147 45.68 -16.82 -14.30
CA TYR A 147 45.30 -15.70 -15.14
C TYR A 147 44.68 -14.55 -14.34
N PHE A 148 43.79 -14.85 -13.37
CA PHE A 148 43.23 -13.81 -12.53
C PHE A 148 44.28 -13.13 -11.64
N ASN A 149 45.23 -13.87 -11.11
CA ASN A 149 46.34 -13.32 -10.34
C ASN A 149 47.30 -12.47 -11.24
N LYS A 150 47.60 -12.90 -12.47
CA LYS A 150 48.36 -12.11 -13.43
C LYS A 150 47.69 -10.76 -13.70
N LEU A 151 46.37 -10.75 -13.86
CA LEU A 151 45.58 -9.53 -14.03
C LEU A 151 45.69 -8.62 -12.80
N LEU A 152 45.43 -9.16 -11.62
CA LEU A 152 45.46 -8.39 -10.37
C LEU A 152 46.85 -7.87 -10.01
N ALA A 153 47.91 -8.48 -10.55
CA ALA A 153 49.30 -8.02 -10.41
C ALA A 153 49.66 -6.87 -11.36
N LEU A 154 48.83 -6.51 -12.35
CA LEU A 154 49.07 -5.34 -13.21
C LEU A 154 49.02 -4.05 -12.40
N PRO A 155 49.72 -2.99 -12.80
CA PRO A 155 49.55 -1.67 -12.24
C PRO A 155 48.07 -1.21 -12.25
N ALA A 156 47.64 -0.47 -11.24
CA ALA A 156 46.24 -0.08 -11.07
C ALA A 156 45.65 0.68 -12.29
N ASP A 157 46.44 1.52 -12.90
CA ASP A 157 46.09 2.28 -14.11
C ASP A 157 45.96 1.40 -15.38
N GLN A 158 46.49 0.17 -15.36
CA GLN A 158 46.40 -0.80 -16.47
C GLN A 158 45.26 -1.85 -16.26
N ARG A 159 44.53 -1.78 -15.17
CA ARG A 159 43.43 -2.71 -14.86
C ARG A 159 42.16 -2.04 -14.31
N PRO A 160 41.74 -0.86 -14.82
CA PRO A 160 40.62 -0.12 -14.28
C PRO A 160 39.25 -0.83 -14.47
N LEU A 161 39.10 -1.65 -15.52
CA LEU A 161 37.81 -2.19 -15.96
C LEU A 161 37.53 -3.61 -15.43
N ARG A 162 38.56 -4.41 -15.14
CA ARG A 162 38.39 -5.84 -14.82
C ARG A 162 38.95 -6.27 -13.47
N SER A 163 39.43 -5.36 -12.66
CA SER A 163 39.98 -5.68 -11.33
C SER A 163 38.95 -6.33 -10.40
N THR A 164 37.78 -5.72 -10.26
CA THR A 164 36.68 -6.24 -9.43
C THR A 164 36.17 -7.59 -9.94
N TRP A 165 36.04 -7.71 -11.26
CA TRP A 165 35.63 -8.97 -11.90
C TRP A 165 36.65 -10.10 -11.69
N ALA A 166 37.93 -9.82 -11.80
CA ALA A 166 38.98 -10.81 -11.63
C ALA A 166 39.05 -11.31 -10.18
N ALA A 167 38.99 -10.40 -9.21
CA ALA A 167 38.96 -10.76 -7.79
C ALA A 167 37.73 -11.60 -7.40
N TYR A 168 36.55 -11.21 -7.90
CA TYR A 168 35.33 -11.95 -7.71
C TYR A 168 35.39 -13.36 -8.34
N SER A 169 35.88 -13.47 -9.57
CA SER A 169 36.04 -14.74 -10.27
C SER A 169 37.09 -15.61 -9.63
N LEU A 170 38.18 -15.03 -9.10
CA LEU A 170 39.20 -15.73 -8.31
C LEU A 170 38.60 -16.35 -7.05
N GLY A 171 37.73 -15.62 -6.35
CA GLY A 171 37.01 -16.17 -5.19
C GLY A 171 36.15 -17.37 -5.55
N ARG A 172 35.38 -17.28 -6.64
CA ARG A 172 34.58 -18.41 -7.15
C ARG A 172 35.45 -19.61 -7.55
N THR A 173 36.62 -19.36 -8.15
CA THR A 173 37.55 -20.41 -8.55
C THR A 173 38.09 -21.16 -7.33
N TRP A 174 38.54 -20.45 -6.30
CA TRP A 174 38.99 -21.08 -5.05
C TRP A 174 37.89 -21.83 -4.34
N PHE A 175 36.66 -21.32 -4.37
CA PHE A 175 35.50 -22.03 -3.81
C PHE A 175 35.22 -23.34 -4.56
N ALA A 176 35.27 -23.36 -5.90
CA ALA A 176 35.11 -24.58 -6.68
C ALA A 176 36.22 -25.59 -6.31
N MET A 177 37.47 -25.13 -6.22
CA MET A 177 38.61 -26.00 -5.83
C MET A 177 38.47 -26.57 -4.43
N SER A 178 37.73 -25.94 -3.52
CA SER A 178 37.56 -26.44 -2.14
C SER A 178 36.86 -27.80 -2.05
N SER A 179 36.11 -28.18 -3.09
CA SER A 179 35.49 -29.51 -3.20
C SER A 179 36.38 -30.53 -3.86
N GLU A 180 37.46 -30.13 -4.53
CA GLU A 180 38.35 -30.97 -5.32
C GLU A 180 39.72 -31.18 -4.65
N ALA A 181 40.13 -30.22 -3.81
CA ALA A 181 41.48 -30.15 -3.27
C ALA A 181 41.65 -30.97 -1.98
N GLY A 182 42.89 -31.50 -1.77
CA GLY A 182 43.30 -32.14 -0.55
C GLY A 182 43.37 -31.22 0.69
N ASP A 183 43.35 -29.90 0.50
CA ASP A 183 43.30 -28.90 1.55
C ASP A 183 42.13 -27.92 1.39
N LYS A 184 40.97 -28.39 1.79
CA LYS A 184 39.71 -27.61 1.78
C LYS A 184 39.81 -26.28 2.53
N VAL A 185 40.50 -26.28 3.68
CA VAL A 185 40.58 -25.10 4.56
C VAL A 185 41.29 -23.96 3.85
N VAL A 186 42.47 -24.25 3.26
CA VAL A 186 43.26 -23.21 2.53
C VAL A 186 42.49 -22.69 1.32
N ALA A 187 41.77 -23.54 0.59
CA ALA A 187 40.96 -23.09 -0.55
C ALA A 187 39.81 -22.17 -0.14
N LEU A 188 39.12 -22.49 0.99
CA LEU A 188 38.06 -21.61 1.53
C LEU A 188 38.63 -20.29 2.04
N GLU A 189 39.79 -20.24 2.71
CA GLU A 189 40.43 -19.01 3.13
C GLU A 189 40.80 -18.11 1.95
N ARG A 190 41.43 -18.67 0.92
CA ARG A 190 41.77 -17.92 -0.30
C ARG A 190 40.53 -17.40 -1.04
N SER A 191 39.47 -18.18 -1.09
CA SER A 191 38.20 -17.78 -1.63
C SER A 191 37.63 -16.56 -0.89
N ARG A 192 37.60 -16.64 0.44
CA ARG A 192 37.15 -15.54 1.30
C ARG A 192 37.96 -14.26 1.08
N ASP A 193 39.28 -14.37 1.02
CA ASP A 193 40.17 -13.23 0.83
C ASP A 193 39.96 -12.59 -0.56
N ALA A 194 39.75 -13.39 -1.59
CA ALA A 194 39.46 -12.89 -2.93
C ALA A 194 38.12 -12.14 -3.01
N PHE A 195 37.08 -12.61 -2.34
CA PHE A 195 35.79 -11.87 -2.27
C PHE A 195 35.91 -10.56 -1.47
N ARG A 196 36.69 -10.54 -0.39
CA ARG A 196 37.02 -9.30 0.32
C ARG A 196 37.81 -8.33 -0.55
N GLN A 197 38.74 -8.83 -1.36
CA GLN A 197 39.47 -8.02 -2.32
C GLN A 197 38.56 -7.45 -3.40
N ALA A 198 37.60 -8.22 -3.93
CA ALA A 198 36.63 -7.72 -4.91
C ALA A 198 35.80 -6.56 -4.32
N ARG A 199 35.35 -6.68 -3.07
CA ARG A 199 34.62 -5.63 -2.37
C ARG A 199 35.50 -4.38 -2.15
N GLN A 200 36.74 -4.56 -1.72
CA GLN A 200 37.66 -3.45 -1.50
C GLN A 200 37.96 -2.70 -2.80
N LEU A 201 38.16 -3.42 -3.89
CA LEU A 201 38.38 -2.79 -5.21
C LEU A 201 37.15 -1.96 -5.66
N SER A 202 35.94 -2.41 -5.41
CA SER A 202 34.73 -1.62 -5.66
C SER A 202 34.69 -0.35 -4.80
N ILE A 203 35.05 -0.44 -3.51
CA ILE A 203 35.15 0.71 -2.59
C ILE A 203 36.25 1.69 -3.07
N ASP A 204 37.36 1.19 -3.55
CA ASP A 204 38.49 1.98 -4.06
C ASP A 204 38.20 2.67 -5.43
N GLY A 205 37.01 2.42 -6.00
CA GLY A 205 36.52 3.09 -7.22
C GLY A 205 36.90 2.41 -8.52
N PHE A 206 37.39 1.17 -8.50
CA PHE A 206 37.50 0.37 -9.73
C PHE A 206 36.11 0.08 -10.34
N SER A 207 36.08 -0.08 -11.67
CA SER A 207 34.84 -0.32 -12.39
C SER A 207 34.08 -1.55 -11.85
N ASP A 208 32.82 -1.34 -11.45
CA ASP A 208 31.94 -2.39 -10.90
C ASP A 208 30.49 -2.28 -11.42
N PRO A 209 30.29 -2.33 -12.75
CA PRO A 209 28.97 -2.17 -13.36
C PRO A 209 28.01 -3.34 -13.09
N LEU A 210 28.51 -4.44 -12.52
CA LEU A 210 27.72 -5.61 -12.12
C LEU A 210 27.51 -5.70 -10.62
N GLU A 211 27.91 -4.67 -9.88
CA GLU A 211 27.71 -4.58 -8.41
C GLU A 211 28.33 -5.79 -7.66
N LEU A 212 29.47 -6.28 -8.20
CA LEU A 212 30.19 -7.44 -7.67
C LEU A 212 30.76 -7.18 -6.25
N GLY A 213 30.99 -5.91 -5.90
CA GLY A 213 31.31 -5.53 -4.53
C GLY A 213 30.24 -5.97 -3.54
N VAL A 214 28.97 -5.76 -3.85
CA VAL A 214 27.84 -6.23 -3.02
C VAL A 214 27.63 -7.75 -3.18
N ALA A 215 27.69 -8.27 -4.41
CA ALA A 215 27.55 -9.70 -4.66
C ALA A 215 28.64 -10.54 -3.93
N SER A 216 29.84 -9.97 -3.72
CA SER A 216 30.93 -10.62 -2.98
C SER A 216 30.59 -10.94 -1.53
N LEU A 217 29.66 -10.19 -0.91
CA LEU A 217 29.17 -10.50 0.45
C LEU A 217 28.41 -11.84 0.49
N GLY A 218 27.54 -12.07 -0.46
CA GLY A 218 26.79 -13.34 -0.54
C GLY A 218 27.68 -14.53 -0.87
N GLU A 219 28.67 -14.36 -1.74
CA GLU A 219 29.61 -15.41 -2.04
C GLU A 219 30.57 -15.68 -0.85
N GLU A 220 31.03 -14.66 -0.15
CA GLU A 220 31.80 -14.84 1.10
C GLU A 220 30.94 -15.56 2.16
N ALA A 221 29.64 -15.23 2.27
CA ALA A 221 28.73 -15.92 3.17
C ALA A 221 28.62 -17.42 2.85
N ARG A 222 28.58 -17.81 1.58
CA ARG A 222 28.62 -19.21 1.15
C ARG A 222 29.91 -19.91 1.60
N VAL A 223 31.04 -19.22 1.49
CA VAL A 223 32.35 -19.75 1.89
C VAL A 223 32.40 -20.01 3.39
N VAL A 224 32.00 -19.03 4.22
CA VAL A 224 32.05 -19.20 5.70
C VAL A 224 30.99 -20.22 6.16
N ARG A 225 29.85 -20.30 5.49
CA ARG A 225 28.83 -21.31 5.72
C ARG A 225 29.38 -22.75 5.44
N ALA A 226 30.11 -22.90 4.31
CA ALA A 226 30.78 -24.18 3.97
C ALA A 226 31.88 -24.58 4.95
N ALA A 227 32.44 -23.62 5.69
CA ALA A 227 33.35 -23.83 6.83
C ALA A 227 32.64 -24.13 8.16
N GLY A 228 31.31 -24.09 8.21
CA GLY A 228 30.48 -24.32 9.39
C GLY A 228 30.14 -23.09 10.22
N ASP A 229 30.55 -21.90 9.79
CA ASP A 229 30.28 -20.66 10.49
C ASP A 229 28.91 -20.05 10.05
N TRP A 230 27.87 -20.43 10.77
CA TRP A 230 26.51 -19.93 10.57
C TRP A 230 26.40 -18.43 10.91
N ASN A 231 27.03 -18.01 12.01
CA ASN A 231 26.96 -16.63 12.47
C ASN A 231 27.57 -15.67 11.46
N GLY A 232 28.77 -15.97 10.98
CA GLY A 232 29.42 -15.16 9.95
C GLY A 232 28.66 -15.14 8.63
N ALA A 233 28.02 -16.24 8.25
CA ALA A 233 27.20 -16.29 7.04
C ALA A 233 25.95 -15.39 7.15
N ILE A 234 25.26 -15.41 8.30
CA ILE A 234 24.11 -14.55 8.57
C ILE A 234 24.51 -13.07 8.50
N GLU A 235 25.58 -12.67 9.21
CA GLU A 235 26.06 -11.28 9.22
C GLU A 235 26.41 -10.75 7.82
N LEU A 236 27.02 -11.58 6.99
CA LEU A 236 27.36 -11.21 5.60
C LEU A 236 26.13 -11.07 4.71
N TYR A 237 25.14 -11.97 4.81
CA TYR A 237 23.89 -11.85 4.08
C TYR A 237 23.05 -10.67 4.58
N GLU A 238 23.06 -10.35 5.87
CA GLU A 238 22.43 -9.14 6.42
C GLU A 238 23.06 -7.88 5.82
N ALA A 239 24.40 -7.82 5.77
CA ALA A 239 25.10 -6.71 5.13
C ALA A 239 24.74 -6.63 3.65
N GLN A 240 24.66 -7.74 2.92
CA GLN A 240 24.25 -7.79 1.52
C GLN A 240 22.82 -7.26 1.33
N ASN A 241 21.88 -7.66 2.21
CA ASN A 241 20.50 -7.17 2.20
C ASN A 241 20.44 -5.66 2.45
N LEU A 242 21.21 -5.13 3.39
CA LEU A 242 21.26 -3.70 3.69
C LEU A 242 21.79 -2.85 2.53
N HIS A 243 22.63 -3.43 1.66
CA HIS A 243 23.04 -2.79 0.40
C HIS A 243 21.99 -2.93 -0.72
N GLY A 244 20.75 -3.37 -0.41
CA GLY A 244 19.61 -3.44 -1.33
C GLY A 244 19.56 -4.69 -2.19
N SER A 245 20.39 -5.70 -1.93
CA SER A 245 20.43 -6.94 -2.72
C SER A 245 19.32 -7.90 -2.32
N ALA A 246 18.40 -8.20 -3.26
CA ALA A 246 17.37 -9.22 -3.10
C ALA A 246 17.95 -10.62 -2.82
N VAL A 247 19.17 -10.90 -3.29
CA VAL A 247 19.85 -12.18 -3.01
C VAL A 247 20.18 -12.31 -1.52
N GLY A 248 20.56 -11.22 -0.85
CA GLY A 248 20.74 -11.23 0.62
C GLY A 248 19.47 -11.64 1.36
N TYR A 249 18.34 -11.04 1.00
CA TYR A 249 17.02 -11.37 1.54
C TYR A 249 16.65 -12.85 1.34
N THR A 250 16.73 -13.33 0.10
CA THR A 250 16.35 -14.72 -0.22
C THR A 250 17.28 -15.73 0.45
N SER A 251 18.58 -15.41 0.56
CA SER A 251 19.55 -16.27 1.27
C SER A 251 19.29 -16.35 2.77
N LEU A 252 18.93 -15.22 3.42
CA LEU A 252 18.54 -15.23 4.84
C LEU A 252 17.26 -16.05 5.06
N LYS A 253 16.28 -15.93 4.17
CA LYS A 253 15.07 -16.76 4.22
C LYS A 253 15.40 -18.25 4.07
N GLN A 254 16.30 -18.60 3.17
CA GLN A 254 16.76 -19.98 3.01
C GLN A 254 17.51 -20.49 4.24
N LEU A 255 18.44 -19.70 4.80
CA LEU A 255 19.14 -20.07 6.03
C LEU A 255 18.17 -20.27 7.20
N MET A 256 17.12 -19.46 7.28
CA MET A 256 16.10 -19.64 8.31
C MET A 256 15.38 -20.98 8.16
N ASN A 257 15.04 -21.37 6.93
CA ASN A 257 14.43 -22.70 6.68
C ASN A 257 15.40 -23.83 7.06
N GLU A 258 16.67 -23.71 6.69
CA GLU A 258 17.70 -24.71 7.09
C GLU A 258 17.83 -24.80 8.61
N LEU A 259 17.89 -23.67 9.33
CA LEU A 259 17.94 -23.64 10.80
C LEU A 259 16.71 -24.33 11.43
N ALA A 260 15.51 -24.11 10.87
CA ALA A 260 14.28 -24.71 11.37
C ALA A 260 14.27 -26.25 11.26
N GLU A 261 14.97 -26.81 10.29
CA GLU A 261 15.07 -28.26 10.08
C GLU A 261 16.17 -28.93 10.92
N LEU A 262 17.10 -28.18 11.54
CA LEU A 262 18.17 -28.72 12.34
C LEU A 262 17.63 -29.51 13.57
N PRO A 263 18.39 -30.53 14.06
CA PRO A 263 18.09 -31.16 15.33
C PRO A 263 18.07 -30.15 16.50
N GLU A 264 17.20 -30.38 17.50
CA GLU A 264 17.06 -29.45 18.64
C GLU A 264 18.37 -29.12 19.35
N ALA A 265 19.26 -30.10 19.50
CA ALA A 265 20.54 -29.93 20.19
C ALA A 265 21.49 -28.99 19.41
N GLU A 266 21.60 -29.18 18.10
CA GLU A 266 22.42 -28.34 17.22
C GLU A 266 21.88 -26.91 17.13
N LEU A 267 20.57 -26.78 16.96
CA LEU A 267 19.92 -25.45 16.92
C LEU A 267 20.06 -24.73 18.27
N ALA A 268 19.96 -25.43 19.41
CA ALA A 268 20.14 -24.85 20.74
C ALA A 268 21.57 -24.33 20.95
N GLU A 269 22.58 -24.98 20.35
CA GLU A 269 23.98 -24.52 20.36
C GLU A 269 24.11 -23.25 19.49
N LEU A 270 23.57 -23.28 18.27
CA LEU A 270 23.62 -22.13 17.36
C LEU A 270 22.88 -20.91 17.91
N LEU A 271 21.79 -21.11 18.64
CA LEU A 271 21.03 -20.02 19.30
C LEU A 271 21.80 -19.34 20.45
N GLN A 272 23.02 -19.78 20.81
CA GLN A 272 23.91 -19.00 21.68
C GLN A 272 24.56 -17.82 20.94
N HIS A 273 24.51 -17.78 19.59
CA HIS A 273 25.04 -16.70 18.78
C HIS A 273 23.96 -15.63 18.53
N THR A 274 24.32 -14.35 18.73
CA THR A 274 23.41 -13.23 18.64
C THR A 274 22.74 -13.12 17.26
N SER A 275 23.49 -13.24 16.15
CA SER A 275 22.92 -13.13 14.80
C SER A 275 21.93 -14.26 14.51
N VAL A 276 22.17 -15.48 15.00
CA VAL A 276 21.20 -16.59 14.86
C VAL A 276 19.93 -16.32 15.65
N GLN A 277 20.05 -15.85 16.91
CA GLN A 277 18.88 -15.45 17.71
C GLN A 277 18.07 -14.36 17.01
N GLN A 278 18.75 -13.35 16.51
CA GLN A 278 18.13 -12.21 15.84
C GLN A 278 17.38 -12.61 14.57
N LEU A 279 18.00 -13.45 13.73
CA LEU A 279 17.37 -13.98 12.53
C LEU A 279 16.12 -14.82 12.84
N VAL A 280 16.23 -15.74 13.81
CA VAL A 280 15.10 -16.56 14.26
C VAL A 280 14.00 -15.70 14.86
N THR A 281 14.32 -14.71 15.68
CA THR A 281 13.35 -13.77 16.24
C THR A 281 12.67 -12.98 15.14
N ALA A 282 13.43 -12.42 14.19
CA ALA A 282 12.90 -11.67 13.05
C ALA A 282 11.90 -12.51 12.22
N SER A 283 12.23 -13.78 12.01
CA SER A 283 11.34 -14.71 11.31
C SER A 283 10.04 -14.98 12.07
N LEU A 284 10.11 -15.16 13.39
CA LEU A 284 8.94 -15.49 14.23
C LEU A 284 7.99 -14.30 14.45
N VAL A 285 8.53 -13.06 14.49
CA VAL A 285 7.72 -11.84 14.72
C VAL A 285 7.27 -11.17 13.44
N SER A 286 7.58 -11.73 12.27
CA SER A 286 7.27 -11.11 11.00
C SER A 286 6.35 -11.95 10.13
N ARG A 287 5.60 -11.27 9.28
CA ARG A 287 4.84 -11.93 8.21
C ARG A 287 5.79 -12.44 7.13
N GLN A 288 5.70 -13.71 6.81
CA GLN A 288 6.53 -14.37 5.79
C GLN A 288 5.93 -14.32 4.37
N GLY A 289 5.29 -13.23 3.98
CA GLY A 289 4.82 -13.00 2.60
C GLY A 289 3.38 -13.46 2.33
N TRP A 290 3.05 -13.58 1.03
CA TRP A 290 1.69 -13.81 0.50
C TRP A 290 1.20 -15.26 0.57
N SER A 291 1.93 -16.17 1.18
CA SER A 291 1.56 -17.58 1.22
C SER A 291 0.42 -17.79 2.21
N PHE A 292 -0.74 -18.11 1.69
CA PHE A 292 -1.85 -18.59 2.49
C PHE A 292 -1.43 -19.87 3.20
N GLY A 293 -1.33 -19.83 4.53
CA GLY A 293 -1.13 -21.00 5.35
C GLY A 293 0.32 -21.44 5.62
N ASP A 294 1.33 -20.67 5.22
CA ASP A 294 2.71 -20.95 5.60
C ASP A 294 2.97 -20.47 7.03
N GLU A 295 2.65 -21.30 8.01
CA GLU A 295 3.25 -21.18 9.33
C GLU A 295 4.78 -21.39 9.17
N PRO A 296 5.62 -20.63 9.89
CA PRO A 296 7.04 -20.89 9.90
C PRO A 296 7.30 -22.36 10.24
N PRO A 297 8.11 -23.07 9.47
CA PRO A 297 8.36 -24.48 9.74
C PRO A 297 8.87 -24.65 11.18
N ASN A 298 8.27 -25.56 11.90
CA ASN A 298 8.66 -25.87 13.28
C ASN A 298 8.55 -24.69 14.30
N GLU A 299 7.60 -23.76 14.10
CA GLU A 299 7.42 -22.56 14.94
C GLU A 299 7.46 -22.89 16.45
N LYS A 300 6.71 -23.88 16.92
CA LYS A 300 6.68 -24.26 18.34
C LYS A 300 8.06 -24.69 18.88
N LYS A 301 8.83 -25.39 18.06
CA LYS A 301 10.20 -25.79 18.40
C LYS A 301 11.12 -24.58 18.52
N LEU A 302 11.04 -23.67 17.51
CA LEU A 302 11.84 -22.45 17.47
C LEU A 302 11.55 -21.54 18.66
N VAL A 303 10.26 -21.28 18.94
CA VAL A 303 9.83 -20.47 20.10
C VAL A 303 10.37 -21.05 21.42
N LYS A 304 10.17 -22.35 21.65
CA LYS A 304 10.64 -23.03 22.86
C LYS A 304 12.15 -22.90 23.04
N LEU A 305 12.92 -23.16 22.00
CA LEU A 305 14.38 -23.09 22.05
C LEU A 305 14.86 -21.64 22.22
N LEU A 306 14.25 -20.69 21.53
CA LEU A 306 14.58 -19.28 21.65
C LEU A 306 14.31 -18.76 23.07
N GLN A 307 13.15 -19.07 23.68
CA GLN A 307 12.83 -18.70 25.05
C GLN A 307 13.84 -19.25 26.07
N ASN A 308 14.39 -20.44 25.83
CA ASN A 308 15.40 -21.04 26.68
C ASN A 308 16.79 -20.41 26.51
N SER A 309 17.13 -19.96 25.29
CA SER A 309 18.45 -19.40 24.97
C SER A 309 18.58 -17.94 25.40
N THR A 310 17.50 -17.18 25.43
CA THR A 310 17.52 -15.72 25.66
C THR A 310 17.58 -15.31 27.14
N ARG A 311 17.70 -16.22 28.07
CA ARG A 311 17.79 -15.92 29.53
C ARG A 311 18.92 -14.97 29.92
N GLY A 312 19.83 -14.61 29.02
CA GLY A 312 20.95 -13.70 29.26
C GLY A 312 21.16 -12.58 28.26
N SER A 313 20.40 -12.52 27.15
CA SER A 313 20.55 -11.47 26.13
C SER A 313 19.24 -10.72 25.94
N LEU A 314 19.28 -9.39 26.03
CA LEU A 314 18.12 -8.51 26.06
C LEU A 314 18.02 -7.61 24.81
N GLU A 315 18.88 -7.84 23.79
CA GLU A 315 18.95 -6.96 22.63
C GLU A 315 17.64 -6.87 21.81
N ASN A 316 16.80 -7.92 21.87
CA ASN A 316 15.50 -7.97 21.16
C ASN A 316 14.31 -8.17 22.13
N ALA A 317 14.40 -7.65 23.35
CA ALA A 317 13.36 -7.84 24.36
C ALA A 317 11.99 -7.31 23.92
N ASP A 318 11.94 -6.22 23.14
CA ASP A 318 10.70 -5.69 22.55
C ASP A 318 10.08 -6.66 21.55
N ARG A 319 10.87 -7.37 20.72
CA ARG A 319 10.40 -8.38 19.76
C ARG A 319 9.92 -9.63 20.47
N LEU A 320 10.65 -10.08 21.50
CA LEU A 320 10.22 -11.20 22.31
C LEU A 320 8.93 -10.90 23.08
N ALA A 321 8.77 -9.67 23.56
CA ALA A 321 7.52 -9.21 24.14
C ALA A 321 6.37 -9.21 23.12
N ALA A 322 6.64 -8.79 21.87
CA ALA A 322 5.66 -8.81 20.79
C ALA A 322 5.22 -10.24 20.46
N MET A 323 6.16 -11.16 20.32
CA MET A 323 5.90 -12.59 20.09
C MET A 323 5.05 -13.19 21.23
N SER A 324 5.43 -12.94 22.49
CA SER A 324 4.65 -13.42 23.64
C SER A 324 3.24 -12.84 23.67
N TYR A 325 3.09 -11.55 23.34
CA TYR A 325 1.77 -10.89 23.23
C TYR A 325 0.89 -11.54 22.17
N GLN A 326 1.42 -11.77 20.97
CA GLN A 326 0.70 -12.39 19.84
C GLN A 326 0.27 -13.81 20.14
N GLN A 327 1.06 -14.57 20.93
CA GLN A 327 0.74 -15.91 21.41
C GLN A 327 -0.23 -15.93 22.60
N GLY A 328 -0.62 -14.76 23.13
CA GLY A 328 -1.49 -14.65 24.29
C GLY A 328 -0.77 -14.82 25.64
N ASP A 329 0.56 -14.99 25.66
CA ASP A 329 1.37 -14.98 26.87
C ASP A 329 1.68 -13.56 27.35
N TYR A 330 0.66 -12.94 27.94
CA TYR A 330 0.77 -11.54 28.42
C TYR A 330 1.67 -11.40 29.65
N ALA A 331 1.87 -12.46 30.41
CA ALA A 331 2.80 -12.46 31.54
C ALA A 331 4.25 -12.47 31.05
N GLY A 332 4.56 -13.32 30.04
CA GLY A 332 5.85 -13.32 29.36
C GLY A 332 6.13 -12.00 28.66
N ALA A 333 5.13 -11.42 27.98
CA ALA A 333 5.27 -10.11 27.35
C ALA A 333 5.62 -9.01 28.36
N LYS A 334 4.98 -8.97 29.54
CA LYS A 334 5.30 -8.02 30.62
C LYS A 334 6.74 -8.22 31.13
N ALA A 335 7.17 -9.45 31.34
CA ALA A 335 8.52 -9.77 31.79
C ALA A 335 9.59 -9.30 30.80
N PHE A 336 9.41 -9.53 29.49
CA PHE A 336 10.32 -9.02 28.47
C PHE A 336 10.34 -7.49 28.41
N LEU A 337 9.19 -6.84 28.61
CA LEU A 337 9.10 -5.36 28.57
C LEU A 337 9.86 -4.65 29.71
N GLU A 338 10.19 -5.34 30.80
CA GLU A 338 11.04 -4.78 31.86
C GLU A 338 12.44 -4.42 31.34
N ASN A 339 12.88 -5.09 30.28
CA ASN A 339 14.20 -4.94 29.69
C ASN A 339 14.17 -4.40 28.24
N ALA A 340 12.99 -4.08 27.70
CA ALA A 340 12.82 -3.70 26.30
C ALA A 340 13.16 -2.23 26.00
N GLY A 341 13.60 -1.45 26.97
CA GLY A 341 13.91 -0.03 26.82
C GLY A 341 12.67 0.81 26.50
N ASP A 342 12.90 1.94 25.82
CA ASP A 342 11.90 2.99 25.57
C ASP A 342 11.61 3.15 24.07
N GLY A 343 11.80 2.12 23.26
CA GLY A 343 11.48 2.11 21.83
C GLY A 343 9.97 2.16 21.55
N GLY A 344 9.61 2.51 20.30
CA GLY A 344 8.23 2.63 19.88
C GLY A 344 7.41 1.37 20.10
N LEU A 345 7.93 0.20 19.73
CA LEU A 345 7.26 -1.08 19.92
C LEU A 345 7.08 -1.42 21.40
N ALA A 346 8.07 -1.16 22.24
CA ALA A 346 7.98 -1.40 23.67
C ALA A 346 6.87 -0.55 24.31
N TRP A 347 6.78 0.73 23.96
CA TRP A 347 5.71 1.60 24.44
C TRP A 347 4.34 1.21 23.87
N TRP A 348 4.27 0.78 22.61
CA TRP A 348 3.03 0.30 22.01
C TRP A 348 2.49 -0.94 22.73
N LEU A 349 3.36 -1.91 23.04
CA LEU A 349 3.00 -3.09 23.82
C LEU A 349 2.54 -2.73 25.24
N ARG A 350 3.23 -1.79 25.91
CA ARG A 350 2.78 -1.29 27.22
C ARG A 350 1.39 -0.66 27.13
N ALA A 351 1.10 0.07 26.05
CA ALA A 351 -0.23 0.64 25.83
C ALA A 351 -1.30 -0.44 25.65
N LYS A 352 -1.02 -1.46 24.83
CA LYS A 352 -1.96 -2.58 24.60
C LYS A 352 -2.22 -3.39 25.87
N LEU A 353 -1.20 -3.65 26.66
CA LEU A 353 -1.35 -4.34 27.95
C LEU A 353 -2.15 -3.48 28.93
N ALA A 354 -1.95 -2.17 28.97
CA ALA A 354 -2.75 -1.27 29.80
C ALA A 354 -4.22 -1.23 29.36
N VAL A 355 -4.50 -1.23 28.05
CA VAL A 355 -5.89 -1.37 27.52
C VAL A 355 -6.51 -2.67 28.00
N ARG A 356 -5.80 -3.77 27.91
CA ARG A 356 -6.24 -5.09 28.37
C ARG A 356 -6.52 -5.12 29.87
N ASP A 357 -5.67 -4.47 30.68
CA ASP A 357 -5.81 -4.37 32.13
C ASP A 357 -6.90 -3.36 32.54
N GLY A 358 -7.50 -2.63 31.59
CA GLY A 358 -8.54 -1.63 31.82
C GLY A 358 -8.02 -0.26 32.29
N ASP A 359 -6.70 -0.07 32.34
CA ASP A 359 -6.09 1.22 32.74
C ASP A 359 -5.98 2.16 31.53
N LYS A 360 -7.05 2.91 31.31
CA LYS A 360 -7.15 3.85 30.18
C LYS A 360 -6.15 5.01 30.26
N ASN A 361 -5.77 5.43 31.46
CA ASN A 361 -4.83 6.53 31.64
C ASN A 361 -3.40 6.08 31.33
N ALA A 362 -2.99 4.93 31.84
CA ALA A 362 -1.71 4.32 31.48
C ALA A 362 -1.64 4.01 29.98
N ALA A 363 -2.72 3.51 29.39
CA ALA A 363 -2.80 3.26 27.95
C ALA A 363 -2.57 4.56 27.14
N ALA A 364 -3.30 5.63 27.43
CA ALA A 364 -3.16 6.91 26.74
C ALA A 364 -1.74 7.48 26.85
N ALA A 365 -1.14 7.42 28.04
CA ALA A 365 0.23 7.87 28.28
C ALA A 365 1.25 7.03 27.48
N ALA A 366 1.07 5.71 27.45
CA ALA A 366 1.95 4.81 26.71
C ALA A 366 1.81 4.97 25.19
N TYR A 367 0.59 5.14 24.65
CA TYR A 367 0.38 5.49 23.24
C TYR A 367 1.06 6.80 22.85
N SER A 368 0.98 7.83 23.70
CA SER A 368 1.67 9.10 23.45
C SER A 368 3.18 8.93 23.35
N LYS A 369 3.79 8.11 24.23
CA LYS A 369 5.21 7.81 24.20
C LYS A 369 5.58 6.96 22.98
N ALA A 370 4.76 5.98 22.60
CA ALA A 370 4.95 5.19 21.39
C ALA A 370 4.97 6.06 20.13
N ALA A 371 3.99 6.98 20.01
CA ALA A 371 3.91 7.91 18.88
C ALA A 371 5.12 8.86 18.79
N GLN A 372 5.71 9.22 19.93
CA GLN A 372 6.93 10.03 19.97
C GLN A 372 8.19 9.22 19.63
N ALA A 373 8.23 7.96 20.05
CA ALA A 373 9.40 7.08 19.87
C ALA A 373 9.51 6.48 18.47
N PHE A 374 8.37 6.24 17.79
CA PHE A 374 8.42 5.76 16.41
C PHE A 374 8.91 6.83 15.44
N PRO A 375 9.89 6.51 14.55
CA PRO A 375 10.29 7.39 13.46
C PRO A 375 9.12 7.71 12.53
N GLN A 376 9.09 8.93 11.98
CA GLN A 376 8.00 9.38 11.10
C GLN A 376 7.87 8.56 9.82
N LYS A 377 8.98 8.05 9.28
CA LYS A 377 9.06 7.34 8.00
C LYS A 377 9.21 5.83 8.17
N GLU A 378 9.03 5.31 9.39
CA GLU A 378 9.12 3.87 9.60
C GLU A 378 7.95 3.17 8.93
N ASP A 379 8.25 2.18 8.09
CA ASP A 379 7.28 1.43 7.29
C ASP A 379 7.53 -0.07 7.49
N TRP A 380 6.51 -0.76 8.00
CA TRP A 380 6.53 -2.20 8.25
C TRP A 380 5.98 -3.00 7.07
N GLY A 381 5.72 -2.31 5.95
CA GLY A 381 5.23 -2.88 4.72
C GLY A 381 3.72 -3.09 4.69
N TYR A 382 3.30 -3.83 3.69
CA TYR A 382 1.90 -4.03 3.34
C TYR A 382 1.37 -5.34 3.93
N ARG A 383 0.14 -5.31 4.45
CA ARG A 383 -0.54 -6.53 4.91
C ARG A 383 -1.99 -6.58 4.45
N ARG A 384 -2.56 -7.79 4.46
CA ARG A 384 -4.01 -8.01 4.41
C ARG A 384 -4.52 -8.43 5.78
N THR A 385 -5.69 -7.94 6.11
CA THR A 385 -6.43 -8.36 7.30
C THR A 385 -7.24 -9.63 7.01
N PRO A 386 -7.74 -10.35 8.02
CA PRO A 386 -8.57 -11.55 7.80
C PRO A 386 -9.84 -11.30 6.99
N ASP A 387 -10.37 -10.08 7.01
CA ASP A 387 -11.52 -9.62 6.22
C ASP A 387 -11.14 -9.01 4.87
N TRP A 388 -9.92 -9.31 4.39
CA TRP A 388 -9.38 -8.93 3.08
C TRP A 388 -9.12 -7.43 2.87
N ALA A 389 -9.31 -6.61 3.88
CA ALA A 389 -8.85 -5.23 3.80
C ALA A 389 -7.31 -5.15 3.75
N TYR A 390 -6.78 -4.11 3.14
CA TYR A 390 -5.34 -3.90 3.12
C TYR A 390 -4.91 -2.81 4.09
N GLU A 391 -3.68 -2.92 4.58
CA GLU A 391 -3.04 -1.90 5.42
C GLU A 391 -1.59 -1.70 4.99
N SER A 392 -1.22 -0.46 4.65
CA SER A 392 0.19 -0.03 4.59
C SER A 392 0.58 0.34 6.02
N LEU A 393 1.35 -0.53 6.66
CA LEU A 393 1.58 -0.47 8.10
C LEU A 393 2.71 0.50 8.44
N GLN A 394 2.32 1.72 8.78
CA GLN A 394 3.21 2.72 9.37
C GLN A 394 2.95 2.74 10.88
N PRO A 395 3.86 2.25 11.73
CA PRO A 395 3.59 2.01 13.14
C PRO A 395 3.23 3.28 13.89
N LYS A 396 3.81 4.42 13.57
CA LYS A 396 3.44 5.71 14.16
C LYS A 396 1.98 6.08 13.86
N CYS A 397 1.57 5.96 12.59
CA CYS A 397 0.19 6.23 12.18
C CYS A 397 -0.79 5.27 12.86
N ARG A 398 -0.42 3.99 12.97
CA ARG A 398 -1.24 2.97 13.63
C ARG A 398 -1.42 3.29 15.12
N VAL A 399 -0.36 3.64 15.82
CA VAL A 399 -0.38 4.02 17.25
C VAL A 399 -1.22 5.28 17.47
N GLU A 400 -1.10 6.29 16.61
CA GLU A 400 -1.93 7.49 16.67
C GLU A 400 -3.41 7.16 16.40
N GLY A 401 -3.71 6.28 15.45
CA GLY A 401 -5.08 5.82 15.17
C GLY A 401 -5.71 5.03 16.33
N GLU A 402 -4.95 4.14 16.96
CA GLU A 402 -5.40 3.42 18.15
C GLU A 402 -5.63 4.37 19.33
N SER A 403 -4.76 5.36 19.51
CA SER A 403 -4.94 6.44 20.50
C SER A 403 -6.20 7.26 20.24
N ALA A 404 -6.55 7.49 18.96
CA ALA A 404 -7.76 8.20 18.58
C ALA A 404 -9.05 7.47 19.03
N ILE A 405 -9.06 6.14 19.02
CA ILE A 405 -10.19 5.35 19.56
C ILE A 405 -10.43 5.67 21.03
N LEU A 406 -9.35 5.76 21.83
CA LEU A 406 -9.46 6.11 23.23
C LEU A 406 -9.87 7.59 23.44
N ALA A 407 -9.44 8.49 22.56
CA ALA A 407 -9.85 9.89 22.58
C ALA A 407 -11.35 10.04 22.25
N LEU A 408 -11.87 9.32 21.25
CA LEU A 408 -13.32 9.27 20.94
C LEU A 408 -14.12 8.82 22.15
N GLN A 409 -13.67 7.78 22.83
CA GLN A 409 -14.34 7.25 24.02
C GLN A 409 -14.43 8.29 25.16
N ARG A 410 -13.39 9.15 25.30
CA ARG A 410 -13.37 10.22 26.31
C ARG A 410 -14.12 11.48 25.89
N GLY A 411 -14.64 11.54 24.65
CA GLY A 411 -15.29 12.72 24.10
C GLY A 411 -14.32 13.79 23.57
N GLU A 412 -13.06 13.47 23.40
CA GLU A 412 -12.00 14.34 22.88
C GLU A 412 -11.99 14.29 21.33
N TYR A 413 -13.12 14.64 20.70
CA TYR A 413 -13.40 14.39 19.29
C TYR A 413 -12.43 15.10 18.35
N LEU A 414 -12.09 16.35 18.61
CA LEU A 414 -11.13 17.09 17.80
C LEU A 414 -9.73 16.47 17.90
N GLN A 415 -9.32 16.04 19.10
CA GLN A 415 -8.04 15.35 19.27
C GLN A 415 -8.00 14.05 18.51
N ALA A 416 -9.06 13.24 18.57
CA ALA A 416 -9.18 11.99 17.82
C ALA A 416 -9.07 12.23 16.31
N PHE A 417 -9.77 13.25 15.80
CA PHE A 417 -9.67 13.65 14.40
C PHE A 417 -8.23 14.01 14.01
N VAL A 418 -7.56 14.85 14.81
CA VAL A 418 -6.18 15.30 14.53
C VAL A 418 -5.21 14.11 14.49
N GLN A 419 -5.36 13.15 15.39
CA GLN A 419 -4.53 11.94 15.42
C GLN A 419 -4.72 11.09 14.15
N LEU A 420 -5.97 10.87 13.72
CA LEU A 420 -6.27 10.14 12.48
C LEU A 420 -5.82 10.92 11.24
N TYR A 421 -6.03 12.22 11.19
CA TYR A 421 -5.67 13.06 10.05
C TYR A 421 -4.16 13.11 9.81
N ARG A 422 -3.33 13.02 10.86
CA ARG A 422 -1.86 12.94 10.76
C ARG A 422 -1.37 11.70 10.04
N SER A 423 -2.17 10.64 9.97
CA SER A 423 -1.85 9.44 9.20
C SER A 423 -1.88 9.66 7.68
N ASN A 424 -2.29 10.86 7.24
CA ASN A 424 -2.44 11.23 5.84
C ASN A 424 -3.37 10.24 5.09
N SER A 425 -2.95 9.66 3.98
CA SER A 425 -3.77 8.72 3.20
C SER A 425 -3.98 7.36 3.87
N THR A 426 -3.12 6.97 4.82
CA THR A 426 -3.15 5.63 5.45
C THR A 426 -4.47 5.32 6.14
N TYR A 427 -5.00 6.25 6.94
CA TYR A 427 -6.29 6.10 7.64
C TYR A 427 -7.24 7.26 7.29
N TRP A 428 -7.23 7.68 6.02
CA TRP A 428 -8.11 8.77 5.56
C TRP A 428 -9.58 8.49 5.83
N PHE A 429 -10.05 7.25 5.64
CA PHE A 429 -11.46 6.92 5.82
C PHE A 429 -11.93 7.06 7.26
N ASP A 430 -11.06 6.74 8.22
CA ASP A 430 -11.34 6.98 9.64
C ASP A 430 -11.36 8.47 9.96
N ALA A 431 -10.38 9.23 9.46
CA ALA A 431 -10.32 10.68 9.63
C ALA A 431 -11.55 11.37 9.01
N ALA A 432 -11.93 10.98 7.78
CA ALA A 432 -13.10 11.50 7.10
C ALA A 432 -14.41 11.19 7.85
N THR A 433 -14.52 9.97 8.39
CA THR A 433 -15.69 9.58 9.20
C THR A 433 -15.83 10.46 10.44
N VAL A 434 -14.74 10.73 11.16
CA VAL A 434 -14.77 11.61 12.33
C VAL A 434 -15.05 13.06 11.93
N ALA A 435 -14.41 13.55 10.85
CA ALA A 435 -14.62 14.90 10.33
C ALA A 435 -16.06 15.15 9.89
N GLU A 436 -16.69 14.16 9.28
CA GLU A 436 -18.02 14.32 8.70
C GLU A 436 -19.15 14.00 9.67
N ARG A 437 -18.95 12.99 10.55
CA ARG A 437 -20.05 12.43 11.34
C ARG A 437 -19.94 12.76 12.84
N VAL A 438 -18.74 13.07 13.35
CA VAL A 438 -18.51 13.26 14.79
C VAL A 438 -18.24 14.72 15.16
N LEU A 439 -17.40 15.43 14.41
CA LEU A 439 -17.18 16.86 14.64
C LEU A 439 -18.42 17.68 14.26
N THR A 440 -18.66 18.81 14.92
CA THR A 440 -19.60 19.81 14.40
C THR A 440 -18.98 20.52 13.20
N VAL A 441 -19.80 21.18 12.37
CA VAL A 441 -19.27 21.91 11.21
C VAL A 441 -18.36 23.07 11.66
N GLU A 442 -18.66 23.70 12.79
CA GLU A 442 -17.87 24.79 13.35
C GLU A 442 -16.50 24.28 13.87
N GLU A 443 -16.48 23.13 14.57
CA GLU A 443 -15.24 22.50 15.03
C GLU A 443 -14.35 22.15 13.85
N LEU A 444 -14.92 21.53 12.81
CA LEU A 444 -14.20 21.15 11.61
C LEU A 444 -13.69 22.37 10.84
N LYS A 445 -14.57 23.37 10.63
CA LYS A 445 -14.24 24.60 9.92
C LYS A 445 -13.11 25.35 10.60
N LYS A 446 -13.21 25.53 11.92
CA LYS A 446 -12.15 26.19 12.69
C LYS A 446 -10.82 25.47 12.53
N TYR A 447 -10.81 24.14 12.63
CA TYR A 447 -9.57 23.37 12.44
C TYR A 447 -8.98 23.55 11.04
N VAL A 448 -9.83 23.46 10.00
CA VAL A 448 -9.39 23.59 8.61
C VAL A 448 -8.83 24.99 8.34
N ASP A 449 -9.51 26.03 8.80
CA ASP A 449 -9.07 27.41 8.62
C ASP A 449 -7.72 27.69 9.30
N ASP A 450 -7.53 27.15 10.49
CA ASP A 450 -6.32 27.37 11.28
C ASP A 450 -5.12 26.51 10.83
N ASN A 451 -5.35 25.31 10.27
CA ASN A 451 -4.31 24.30 10.12
C ASN A 451 -4.16 23.70 8.70
N VAL A 452 -5.12 23.89 7.81
CA VAL A 452 -5.15 23.21 6.50
C VAL A 452 -5.21 24.23 5.37
N PRO A 453 -4.07 24.83 4.99
CA PRO A 453 -4.04 25.74 3.85
C PRO A 453 -4.48 25.04 2.57
N ALA A 454 -5.10 25.79 1.64
CA ALA A 454 -5.48 25.24 0.36
C ALA A 454 -4.24 24.81 -0.43
N PRO A 455 -4.13 23.53 -0.79
CA PRO A 455 -3.05 23.07 -1.65
C PRO A 455 -3.24 23.61 -3.08
N PRO A 456 -2.18 23.63 -3.91
CA PRO A 456 -2.33 23.89 -5.35
C PRO A 456 -3.34 22.92 -5.96
N ALA A 457 -4.21 23.43 -6.82
CA ALA A 457 -5.14 22.59 -7.59
C ALA A 457 -4.35 21.69 -8.55
N LEU A 458 -4.81 20.44 -8.71
CA LEU A 458 -4.25 19.55 -9.73
C LEU A 458 -4.42 20.17 -11.13
N THR A 459 -3.36 20.07 -11.93
CA THR A 459 -3.43 20.41 -13.35
C THR A 459 -4.37 19.46 -14.10
N GLN A 460 -4.81 19.85 -15.29
CA GLN A 460 -5.66 18.98 -16.11
C GLN A 460 -4.94 17.65 -16.44
N GLN A 461 -3.65 17.70 -16.74
CA GLN A 461 -2.84 16.52 -17.02
C GLN A 461 -2.75 15.56 -15.81
N GLU A 462 -2.59 16.09 -14.58
CA GLU A 462 -2.59 15.27 -13.37
C GLU A 462 -3.93 14.61 -13.12
N ARG A 463 -5.04 15.32 -13.37
CA ARG A 463 -6.39 14.73 -13.30
C ARG A 463 -6.60 13.65 -14.35
N ASP A 464 -6.19 13.88 -15.59
CA ASP A 464 -6.30 12.90 -16.68
C ASP A 464 -5.45 11.65 -16.42
N ASN A 465 -4.35 11.81 -15.68
CA ASN A 465 -3.49 10.71 -15.22
C ASN A 465 -3.94 10.09 -13.88
N TYR A 466 -5.12 10.46 -13.38
CA TYR A 466 -5.69 9.95 -12.12
C TYR A 466 -4.76 10.11 -10.91
N VAL A 467 -3.99 11.21 -10.86
CA VAL A 467 -3.18 11.53 -9.67
C VAL A 467 -4.11 11.72 -8.48
N PRO A 468 -3.86 11.01 -7.36
CA PRO A 468 -4.72 11.12 -6.18
C PRO A 468 -4.77 12.56 -5.65
N LEU A 469 -5.96 12.99 -5.24
CA LEU A 469 -6.13 14.30 -4.62
C LEU A 469 -5.35 14.36 -3.29
N PRO A 470 -4.58 15.42 -3.02
CA PRO A 470 -3.95 15.61 -1.73
C PRO A 470 -4.97 15.55 -0.59
N VAL A 471 -4.64 14.89 0.53
CA VAL A 471 -5.57 14.73 1.68
C VAL A 471 -6.06 16.09 2.21
N ALA A 472 -5.24 17.12 2.15
CA ALA A 472 -5.66 18.49 2.49
C ALA A 472 -6.78 19.00 1.57
N ALA A 473 -6.72 18.72 0.26
CA ALA A 473 -7.78 19.06 -0.67
C ALA A 473 -9.05 18.24 -0.40
N SER A 474 -8.89 16.93 -0.14
CA SER A 474 -10.02 16.05 0.20
C SER A 474 -10.76 16.52 1.45
N LEU A 475 -10.02 16.92 2.50
CA LEU A 475 -10.63 17.46 3.72
C LEU A 475 -11.34 18.79 3.49
N ARG A 476 -10.77 19.69 2.68
CA ARG A 476 -11.41 20.96 2.33
C ARG A 476 -12.66 20.71 1.50
N ASN A 477 -12.63 19.83 0.50
CA ASN A 477 -13.81 19.46 -0.28
C ASN A 477 -14.90 18.84 0.60
N LEU A 478 -14.55 17.97 1.54
CA LEU A 478 -15.47 17.41 2.53
C LEU A 478 -16.15 18.54 3.33
N LEU A 479 -15.39 19.50 3.83
CA LEU A 479 -15.93 20.66 4.54
C LEU A 479 -16.84 21.50 3.63
N GLY A 480 -16.45 21.76 2.39
CA GLY A 480 -17.27 22.48 1.40
C GLY A 480 -18.61 21.79 1.18
N ARG A 481 -18.62 20.47 0.97
CA ARG A 481 -19.86 19.68 0.83
C ARG A 481 -20.72 19.75 2.09
N ARG A 482 -20.11 19.64 3.25
CA ARG A 482 -20.81 19.71 4.53
C ARG A 482 -21.43 21.08 4.76
N LEU A 483 -20.72 22.18 4.50
CA LEU A 483 -21.23 23.53 4.59
C LEU A 483 -22.43 23.75 3.64
N LEU A 484 -22.41 23.21 2.42
CA LEU A 484 -23.55 23.28 1.52
C LEU A 484 -24.77 22.53 2.06
N ARG A 485 -24.58 21.32 2.63
CA ARG A 485 -25.68 20.55 3.24
C ARG A 485 -26.29 21.26 4.44
N GLU A 486 -25.48 21.96 5.22
CA GLU A 486 -25.91 22.68 6.44
C GLU A 486 -26.39 24.13 6.15
N GLY A 487 -26.39 24.56 4.88
CA GLY A 487 -26.96 25.86 4.48
C GLY A 487 -25.98 27.04 4.49
N HIS A 488 -24.70 26.81 4.75
CA HIS A 488 -23.64 27.83 4.73
C HIS A 488 -23.11 28.09 3.31
N TYR A 489 -24.02 28.41 2.38
CA TYR A 489 -23.77 28.40 0.94
C TYR A 489 -22.61 29.30 0.52
N ALA A 490 -22.54 30.52 1.03
CA ALA A 490 -21.52 31.50 0.64
C ALA A 490 -20.13 31.09 1.09
N GLU A 491 -20.03 30.51 2.29
CA GLU A 491 -18.77 30.08 2.88
C GLU A 491 -18.21 28.85 2.20
N ALA A 492 -19.07 27.92 1.79
CA ALA A 492 -18.71 26.62 1.23
C ALA A 492 -17.80 26.72 -0.01
N VAL A 493 -18.02 27.73 -0.86
CA VAL A 493 -17.37 27.86 -2.18
C VAL A 493 -15.84 27.87 -2.07
N ALA A 494 -15.29 28.54 -1.05
CA ALA A 494 -13.84 28.71 -0.86
C ALA A 494 -13.11 27.40 -0.48
N TYR A 495 -13.83 26.35 -0.13
CA TYR A 495 -13.23 25.09 0.30
C TYR A 495 -13.04 24.08 -0.83
N PHE A 496 -13.71 24.26 -1.97
CA PHE A 496 -13.53 23.37 -3.12
C PHE A 496 -12.19 23.61 -3.82
N ASP A 497 -11.53 22.53 -4.24
CA ASP A 497 -10.16 22.53 -4.72
C ASP A 497 -9.98 23.09 -6.14
N ASN A 498 -11.06 23.19 -6.92
CA ASN A 498 -10.98 23.66 -8.30
C ASN A 498 -12.10 24.62 -8.67
N PRO A 499 -11.88 25.51 -9.69
CA PRO A 499 -12.85 26.52 -10.09
C PRO A 499 -14.18 25.97 -10.60
N ASP A 500 -14.20 24.78 -11.19
CA ASP A 500 -15.42 24.16 -11.71
C ASP A 500 -16.35 23.76 -10.55
N LEU A 501 -15.82 23.07 -9.54
CA LEU A 501 -16.57 22.75 -8.33
C LEU A 501 -17.01 24.00 -7.57
N GLN A 502 -16.14 25.02 -7.49
CA GLN A 502 -16.50 26.31 -6.88
C GLN A 502 -17.69 26.96 -7.61
N ASN A 503 -17.72 26.90 -8.93
CA ASN A 503 -18.83 27.43 -9.72
C ASN A 503 -20.12 26.65 -9.50
N LYS A 504 -20.07 25.32 -9.46
CA LYS A 504 -21.22 24.45 -9.19
C LYS A 504 -21.76 24.69 -7.76
N ALA A 505 -20.89 24.77 -6.77
CA ALA A 505 -21.26 25.08 -5.39
C ALA A 505 -21.90 26.47 -5.27
N ARG A 506 -21.32 27.46 -5.93
CA ARG A 506 -21.89 28.84 -5.99
C ARG A 506 -23.26 28.83 -6.62
N LEU A 507 -23.42 28.19 -7.80
CA LEU A 507 -24.69 28.10 -8.50
C LEU A 507 -25.77 27.47 -7.61
N TYR A 508 -25.46 26.35 -6.97
CA TYR A 508 -26.38 25.71 -6.03
C TYR A 508 -26.78 26.64 -4.89
N GLY A 509 -25.81 27.24 -4.22
CA GLY A 509 -26.07 28.14 -3.08
C GLY A 509 -26.87 29.39 -3.46
N GLU A 510 -26.52 30.04 -4.57
CA GLU A 510 -27.25 31.21 -5.06
C GLU A 510 -28.73 30.90 -5.39
N GLN A 511 -28.99 29.73 -6.00
CA GLN A 511 -30.35 29.30 -6.29
C GLN A 511 -31.14 28.98 -5.00
N ARG A 512 -30.50 28.40 -3.96
CA ARG A 512 -31.13 28.18 -2.67
C ARG A 512 -31.50 29.51 -2.00
N LEU A 513 -30.57 30.47 -1.92
CA LEU A 513 -30.81 31.79 -1.34
C LEU A 513 -31.88 32.57 -2.15
N LYS A 514 -31.83 32.46 -3.46
CA LYS A 514 -32.85 33.09 -4.33
C LYS A 514 -34.24 32.50 -4.11
N ALA A 515 -34.33 31.18 -3.92
CA ALA A 515 -35.58 30.51 -3.59
C ALA A 515 -36.18 31.01 -2.27
N ASP A 516 -35.34 31.17 -1.24
CA ASP A 516 -35.76 31.63 0.08
C ASP A 516 -36.20 33.09 0.09
N SER A 517 -35.58 33.95 -0.72
CA SER A 517 -35.86 35.38 -0.80
C SER A 517 -36.93 35.75 -1.86
N ALA A 518 -37.30 34.85 -2.77
CA ALA A 518 -38.22 35.16 -3.87
C ALA A 518 -39.63 35.40 -3.37
N TRP A 519 -40.17 36.60 -3.66
CA TRP A 519 -41.56 36.97 -3.36
C TRP A 519 -42.57 36.25 -4.26
N TRP A 520 -42.26 36.14 -5.57
CA TRP A 520 -43.15 35.53 -6.55
C TRP A 520 -43.05 34.01 -6.57
N PRO A 521 -44.14 33.24 -6.42
CA PRO A 521 -44.14 31.79 -6.42
C PRO A 521 -43.42 31.15 -7.62
N THR A 522 -43.68 31.64 -8.83
CA THR A 522 -43.06 31.13 -10.08
C THR A 522 -41.52 31.37 -10.08
N LYS A 523 -41.04 32.49 -9.54
CA LYS A 523 -39.60 32.77 -9.39
C LYS A 523 -38.97 31.89 -8.33
N ARG A 524 -39.69 31.62 -7.23
CA ARG A 524 -39.28 30.67 -6.20
C ARG A 524 -39.18 29.26 -6.78
N ALA A 525 -40.21 28.84 -7.56
CA ALA A 525 -40.22 27.55 -8.24
C ALA A 525 -39.01 27.39 -9.18
N SER A 526 -38.73 28.38 -10.00
CA SER A 526 -37.59 28.38 -10.92
C SER A 526 -36.27 28.25 -10.16
N ALA A 527 -36.07 28.97 -9.05
CA ALA A 527 -34.88 28.91 -8.26
C ALA A 527 -34.71 27.52 -7.56
N LEU A 528 -35.81 26.98 -6.97
CA LEU A 528 -35.81 25.64 -6.37
C LEU A 528 -35.48 24.57 -7.41
N TYR A 529 -36.06 24.62 -8.60
CA TYR A 529 -35.78 23.68 -9.67
C TYR A 529 -34.31 23.74 -10.16
N ASN A 530 -33.76 24.94 -10.31
CA ASN A 530 -32.37 25.11 -10.72
C ASN A 530 -31.41 24.57 -9.64
N ALA A 531 -31.71 24.75 -8.35
CA ALA A 531 -30.97 24.11 -7.27
C ALA A 531 -31.12 22.60 -7.33
N ALA A 532 -32.34 22.08 -7.58
CA ALA A 532 -32.61 20.66 -7.72
C ALA A 532 -31.83 20.05 -8.89
N TRP A 533 -31.82 20.71 -10.04
CA TRP A 533 -31.03 20.27 -11.19
C TRP A 533 -29.55 20.22 -10.89
N THR A 534 -28.99 21.25 -10.25
CA THR A 534 -27.59 21.29 -9.86
C THR A 534 -27.25 20.16 -8.86
N ALA A 535 -28.14 19.90 -7.89
CA ALA A 535 -27.98 18.79 -6.95
C ALA A 535 -28.06 17.43 -7.67
N ARG A 536 -28.92 17.28 -8.69
CA ARG A 536 -29.02 16.04 -9.45
C ARG A 536 -27.77 15.76 -10.28
N GLU A 537 -27.26 16.75 -10.98
CA GLU A 537 -26.15 16.61 -11.92
C GLU A 537 -24.78 16.55 -11.23
N TRP A 538 -24.58 17.33 -10.17
CA TRP A 538 -23.29 17.51 -9.52
C TRP A 538 -23.31 17.19 -8.03
N GLY A 539 -24.39 16.58 -7.54
CA GLY A 539 -24.59 16.38 -6.12
C GLY A 539 -23.56 15.48 -5.47
N MET A 540 -23.02 14.48 -6.18
CA MET A 540 -21.91 13.66 -5.63
C MET A 540 -20.73 14.55 -5.27
N ASP A 541 -20.36 15.47 -6.15
CA ASP A 541 -19.18 16.32 -5.98
C ASP A 541 -19.38 17.45 -4.96
N ILE A 542 -20.61 17.99 -4.85
CA ILE A 542 -20.87 19.19 -4.05
C ILE A 542 -21.74 18.96 -2.81
N LEU A 543 -22.42 17.84 -2.69
CA LEU A 543 -23.31 17.49 -1.57
C LEU A 543 -23.01 16.11 -0.97
N GLY A 544 -22.30 15.24 -1.70
CA GLY A 544 -22.07 13.86 -1.31
C GLY A 544 -21.31 13.72 0.01
N TYR A 545 -21.67 12.72 0.79
CA TYR A 545 -20.91 12.32 1.96
C TYR A 545 -19.64 11.61 1.51
N GLU A 546 -18.50 11.92 2.17
CA GLU A 546 -17.20 11.33 1.84
C GLU A 546 -17.24 9.82 1.97
N MET A 547 -17.79 9.32 3.09
CA MET A 547 -18.04 7.92 3.35
C MET A 547 -19.54 7.61 3.21
N ALA A 548 -20.10 6.76 4.06
CA ALA A 548 -21.53 6.43 4.01
C ALA A 548 -22.41 7.69 4.19
N PRO A 549 -23.53 7.79 3.46
CA PRO A 549 -24.10 6.80 2.56
C PRO A 549 -23.61 6.88 1.10
N ASP A 550 -22.97 7.97 0.67
CA ASP A 550 -22.69 8.25 -0.75
C ASP A 550 -21.36 7.71 -1.25
N TYR A 551 -20.35 7.64 -0.38
CA TYR A 551 -18.99 7.23 -0.73
C TYR A 551 -18.38 8.09 -1.86
N ALA A 552 -18.42 9.41 -1.68
CA ALA A 552 -17.86 10.36 -2.65
C ALA A 552 -16.35 10.13 -2.88
N THR A 553 -15.62 9.60 -1.89
CA THR A 553 -14.22 9.16 -2.02
C THR A 553 -13.99 8.16 -3.16
N PHE A 554 -15.04 7.41 -3.57
CA PHE A 554 -15.02 6.47 -4.71
C PHE A 554 -15.86 6.96 -5.89
N GLY A 555 -16.23 8.22 -5.93
CA GLY A 555 -17.15 8.74 -6.93
C GLY A 555 -18.54 8.09 -6.89
N GLY A 556 -18.92 7.50 -5.77
CA GLY A 556 -20.16 6.74 -5.60
C GLY A 556 -20.18 5.37 -6.29
N ASN A 557 -19.07 4.88 -6.84
CA ASN A 557 -19.02 3.61 -7.57
C ASN A 557 -19.04 2.39 -6.64
N PHE A 558 -18.48 2.54 -5.44
CA PHE A 558 -18.37 1.47 -4.45
C PHE A 558 -18.99 1.89 -3.12
N SER A 559 -19.47 0.91 -2.36
CA SER A 559 -19.93 1.08 -0.98
C SER A 559 -19.27 0.01 -0.11
N LEU A 560 -18.94 0.39 1.11
CA LEU A 560 -18.44 -0.55 2.11
C LEU A 560 -19.60 -0.93 3.04
N GLU A 561 -19.55 -2.16 3.56
CA GLU A 561 -20.46 -2.52 4.62
C GLU A 561 -20.17 -1.64 5.85
N THR A 562 -21.23 -1.09 6.42
CA THR A 562 -21.19 -0.30 7.63
C THR A 562 -22.02 -0.98 8.72
N THR A 563 -21.42 -1.14 9.88
CA THR A 563 -22.15 -1.59 11.07
C THR A 563 -22.72 -0.35 11.78
N GLU A 564 -23.98 -0.42 12.18
CA GLU A 564 -24.58 0.65 12.99
C GLU A 564 -23.77 0.85 14.27
N LEU A 565 -23.39 2.10 14.54
CA LEU A 565 -22.63 2.44 15.71
C LEU A 565 -23.53 2.38 16.95
N THR A 566 -23.22 1.48 17.86
CA THR A 566 -23.96 1.28 19.11
C THR A 566 -23.14 1.66 20.32
N VAL A 567 -23.80 2.15 21.38
CA VAL A 567 -23.13 2.48 22.65
C VAL A 567 -22.47 1.24 23.24
N GLY A 568 -21.23 1.38 23.68
CA GLY A 568 -20.45 0.27 24.20
C GLY A 568 -19.20 0.73 24.96
N PRO A 569 -18.32 -0.20 25.34
CA PRO A 569 -17.12 0.13 26.14
C PRO A 569 -16.19 1.13 25.47
N LEU A 570 -16.20 1.21 24.13
CA LEU A 570 -15.33 2.08 23.31
C LEU A 570 -16.11 3.12 22.50
N VAL A 571 -17.43 3.20 22.69
CA VAL A 571 -18.32 4.14 22.00
C VAL A 571 -19.23 4.81 23.02
N SER A 572 -19.10 6.12 23.16
CA SER A 572 -19.92 6.90 24.10
C SER A 572 -21.29 7.21 23.51
N GLU A 573 -22.29 7.40 24.37
CA GLU A 573 -23.62 7.87 23.96
C GLU A 573 -23.54 9.23 23.24
N ALA A 574 -22.68 10.13 23.70
CA ALA A 574 -22.49 11.43 23.08
C ALA A 574 -21.94 11.32 21.64
N GLU A 575 -21.06 10.37 21.35
CA GLU A 575 -20.60 10.10 19.98
C GLU A 575 -21.73 9.60 19.09
N VAL A 576 -22.54 8.66 19.58
CA VAL A 576 -23.71 8.15 18.84
C VAL A 576 -24.69 9.28 18.50
N GLN A 577 -24.94 10.17 19.47
CA GLN A 577 -25.81 11.33 19.24
C GLN A 577 -25.25 12.30 18.19
N ARG A 578 -23.93 12.56 18.20
CA ARG A 578 -23.27 13.38 17.16
C ARG A 578 -23.40 12.75 15.77
N GLN A 579 -23.19 11.44 15.66
CA GLN A 579 -23.35 10.72 14.38
C GLN A 579 -24.79 10.76 13.86
N LYS A 580 -25.79 10.61 14.74
CA LYS A 580 -27.20 10.75 14.37
C LYS A 580 -27.58 12.16 13.94
N ALA A 581 -27.02 13.18 14.61
CA ALA A 581 -27.26 14.57 14.25
C ALA A 581 -26.73 14.94 12.85
N SER A 582 -25.69 14.25 12.39
CA SER A 582 -25.04 14.46 11.08
C SER A 582 -25.47 13.47 9.99
N GLU A 583 -26.49 12.62 10.26
CA GLU A 583 -27.02 11.69 9.27
C GLU A 583 -27.59 12.37 8.02
N ALA A 584 -27.43 11.72 6.89
CA ALA A 584 -28.10 12.12 5.65
C ALA A 584 -29.61 11.93 5.78
N LYS A 585 -30.38 12.74 5.07
CA LYS A 585 -31.85 12.70 5.08
C LYS A 585 -32.37 12.60 3.64
N PRO A 586 -32.76 11.38 3.21
CA PRO A 586 -32.69 10.10 3.90
C PRO A 586 -31.25 9.57 3.99
N ASP A 587 -30.97 8.68 4.97
CA ASP A 587 -29.67 8.00 5.09
C ASP A 587 -29.61 6.83 4.12
N GLN A 588 -29.54 7.16 2.83
CA GLN A 588 -29.53 6.23 1.71
C GLN A 588 -28.47 6.66 0.70
N ARG A 589 -27.92 5.67 0.00
CA ARG A 589 -26.94 5.92 -1.06
C ARG A 589 -27.51 6.86 -2.11
N TYR A 590 -26.67 7.78 -2.57
CA TYR A 590 -27.04 8.87 -3.47
C TYR A 590 -28.10 9.82 -2.86
N HIS A 591 -27.98 10.10 -1.55
CA HIS A 591 -28.92 10.98 -0.83
C HIS A 591 -29.17 12.31 -1.54
N TYR A 592 -28.19 12.87 -2.24
CA TYR A 592 -28.33 14.10 -3.01
C TYR A 592 -29.39 14.02 -4.11
N ARG A 593 -29.72 12.81 -4.62
CA ARG A 593 -30.83 12.62 -5.57
C ARG A 593 -32.18 12.80 -4.88
N PHE A 594 -32.30 12.37 -3.64
CA PHE A 594 -33.47 12.63 -2.82
C PHE A 594 -33.62 14.12 -2.51
N VAL A 595 -32.50 14.82 -2.20
CA VAL A 595 -32.46 16.27 -2.03
C VAL A 595 -32.93 16.97 -3.33
N ALA A 596 -32.46 16.51 -4.47
CA ALA A 596 -32.91 17.06 -5.79
C ALA A 596 -34.39 16.83 -6.00
N THR A 597 -34.92 15.64 -5.75
CA THR A 597 -36.33 15.30 -5.87
C THR A 597 -37.22 16.13 -4.93
N GLU A 598 -36.78 16.29 -3.65
CA GLU A 598 -37.49 17.15 -2.68
C GLU A 598 -37.55 18.62 -3.15
N LEU A 599 -36.42 19.17 -3.58
CA LEU A 599 -36.37 20.56 -4.09
C LEU A 599 -37.27 20.74 -5.32
N ALA A 600 -37.31 19.78 -6.24
CA ALA A 600 -38.18 19.80 -7.38
C ALA A 600 -39.65 19.67 -6.96
N SER A 601 -39.97 18.81 -6.01
CA SER A 601 -41.36 18.71 -5.48
C SER A 601 -41.81 20.02 -4.85
N ARG A 602 -40.94 20.70 -4.07
CA ARG A 602 -41.19 22.02 -3.51
C ARG A 602 -41.30 23.09 -4.60
N ALA A 603 -40.59 22.95 -5.73
CA ALA A 603 -40.78 23.82 -6.88
C ALA A 603 -42.18 23.66 -7.46
N ALA A 604 -42.68 22.43 -7.60
CA ALA A 604 -44.04 22.16 -8.06
C ALA A 604 -45.12 22.81 -7.15
N ASP A 605 -44.91 22.82 -5.81
CA ASP A 605 -45.80 23.46 -4.84
C ASP A 605 -45.99 24.98 -5.09
N ASN A 606 -45.04 25.60 -5.78
CA ASN A 606 -45.05 27.03 -6.11
C ASN A 606 -45.49 27.33 -7.54
N LEU A 607 -46.03 26.35 -8.26
CA LEU A 607 -46.46 26.50 -9.65
C LEU A 607 -47.98 26.31 -9.79
N PRO A 608 -48.62 27.04 -10.70
CA PRO A 608 -50.00 26.73 -11.09
C PRO A 608 -50.09 25.30 -11.65
N HIS A 609 -51.01 24.51 -11.10
CA HIS A 609 -51.16 23.08 -11.47
C HIS A 609 -51.52 22.90 -12.96
N THR A 610 -52.12 23.92 -13.59
CA THR A 610 -52.48 23.90 -15.01
C THR A 610 -51.31 24.27 -15.94
N SER A 611 -50.13 24.55 -15.43
CA SER A 611 -48.96 24.93 -16.22
C SER A 611 -48.15 23.77 -16.78
N GLN A 612 -47.51 23.98 -17.91
CA GLN A 612 -46.51 23.04 -18.42
C GLN A 612 -45.37 22.82 -17.38
N ALA A 613 -44.94 23.89 -16.72
CA ALA A 613 -43.86 23.86 -15.75
C ALA A 613 -44.17 22.92 -14.60
N PHE A 614 -45.39 22.86 -14.08
CA PHE A 614 -45.81 21.93 -13.03
C PHE A 614 -45.60 20.47 -13.45
N ALA A 615 -46.11 20.09 -14.63
CA ALA A 615 -45.97 18.74 -15.14
C ALA A 615 -44.49 18.38 -15.42
N ALA A 616 -43.74 19.31 -16.02
CA ALA A 616 -42.34 19.07 -16.37
C ALA A 616 -41.44 18.93 -15.15
N VAL A 617 -41.66 19.72 -14.08
CA VAL A 617 -40.91 19.59 -12.81
C VAL A 617 -41.12 18.21 -12.18
N LEU A 618 -42.38 17.76 -12.08
CA LEU A 618 -42.71 16.45 -11.52
C LEU A 618 -42.17 15.29 -12.37
N CYS A 619 -42.20 15.44 -13.71
CA CYS A 619 -41.66 14.48 -14.66
C CYS A 619 -40.15 14.30 -14.44
N ASN A 620 -39.39 15.42 -14.44
CA ASN A 620 -37.95 15.37 -14.20
C ASN A 620 -37.60 14.79 -12.83
N ALA A 621 -38.32 15.20 -11.78
CA ALA A 621 -38.13 14.70 -10.43
C ALA A 621 -38.33 13.16 -10.34
N ALA A 622 -39.32 12.61 -11.01
CA ALA A 622 -39.56 11.18 -11.09
C ALA A 622 -38.41 10.42 -11.75
N GLY A 623 -37.81 10.99 -12.79
CA GLY A 623 -36.65 10.39 -13.48
C GLY A 623 -35.33 10.47 -12.70
N TRP A 624 -35.24 11.30 -11.66
CA TRP A 624 -33.98 11.48 -10.88
C TRP A 624 -33.80 10.48 -9.76
N ASN A 625 -34.88 9.89 -9.26
CA ASN A 625 -34.89 9.01 -8.12
C ASN A 625 -34.94 7.54 -8.55
N SER A 626 -34.23 6.68 -7.83
CA SER A 626 -34.26 5.23 -8.03
C SER A 626 -35.37 4.51 -7.22
N SER A 627 -36.04 5.23 -6.31
CA SER A 627 -37.17 4.68 -5.54
C SER A 627 -38.43 4.62 -6.40
N LEU A 628 -38.88 3.41 -6.70
CA LEU A 628 -40.14 3.20 -7.46
C LEU A 628 -41.36 3.77 -6.73
N GLU A 629 -41.36 3.81 -5.41
CA GLU A 629 -42.42 4.37 -4.59
C GLU A 629 -42.52 5.89 -4.80
N GLU A 630 -41.39 6.61 -4.71
CA GLU A 630 -41.35 8.05 -4.93
C GLU A 630 -41.66 8.44 -6.39
N GLN A 631 -41.12 7.69 -7.36
CA GLN A 631 -41.46 7.88 -8.78
C GLN A 631 -42.97 7.75 -8.99
N SER A 632 -43.56 6.70 -8.41
CA SER A 632 -45.00 6.44 -8.48
C SER A 632 -45.83 7.58 -7.84
N ALA A 633 -45.38 8.06 -6.67
CA ALA A 633 -46.04 9.15 -5.96
C ALA A 633 -46.03 10.45 -6.77
N LEU A 634 -44.90 10.80 -7.40
CA LEU A 634 -44.79 11.98 -8.27
C LEU A 634 -45.65 11.87 -9.52
N TYR A 635 -45.72 10.69 -10.13
CA TYR A 635 -46.58 10.43 -11.27
C TYR A 635 -48.06 10.51 -10.88
N GLN A 636 -48.47 9.91 -9.76
CA GLN A 636 -49.85 10.03 -9.26
C GLN A 636 -50.24 11.48 -8.96
N ARG A 637 -49.32 12.25 -8.37
CA ARG A 637 -49.52 13.70 -8.15
C ARG A 637 -49.77 14.42 -9.47
N TYR A 638 -48.95 14.14 -10.49
CA TYR A 638 -49.12 14.71 -11.82
C TYR A 638 -50.49 14.35 -12.39
N ILE A 639 -50.89 13.09 -12.38
CA ILE A 639 -52.21 12.64 -12.91
C ILE A 639 -53.38 13.31 -12.19
N LYS A 640 -53.25 13.50 -10.89
CA LYS A 640 -54.33 14.08 -10.07
C LYS A 640 -54.45 15.59 -10.25
N GLU A 641 -53.34 16.31 -10.40
CA GLU A 641 -53.29 17.75 -10.24
C GLU A 641 -52.87 18.47 -11.53
N GLY A 642 -52.10 17.80 -12.41
CA GLY A 642 -51.45 18.43 -13.54
C GLY A 642 -52.30 18.56 -14.83
N PRO A 643 -51.82 19.34 -15.81
CA PRO A 643 -52.47 19.45 -17.11
C PRO A 643 -52.21 18.19 -17.94
N TYR A 644 -53.10 17.90 -18.88
CA TYR A 644 -52.85 16.85 -19.88
C TYR A 644 -51.71 17.30 -20.82
N VAL A 645 -50.64 16.51 -20.90
CA VAL A 645 -49.50 16.74 -21.79
C VAL A 645 -49.19 15.46 -22.59
N LEU A 646 -48.89 15.59 -23.89
CA LEU A 646 -48.68 14.44 -24.78
C LEU A 646 -47.43 13.61 -24.42
N TRP A 647 -46.38 14.26 -23.93
CA TRP A 647 -45.14 13.63 -23.56
C TRP A 647 -45.19 12.83 -22.22
N ALA A 648 -46.33 12.91 -21.53
CA ALA A 648 -46.51 12.13 -20.28
C ALA A 648 -46.55 10.59 -20.48
N VAL A 649 -46.62 10.10 -21.71
CA VAL A 649 -46.47 8.66 -22.02
C VAL A 649 -45.12 8.12 -21.61
N ASP A 650 -44.08 8.97 -21.59
CA ASP A 650 -42.71 8.62 -21.16
C ASP A 650 -42.32 9.36 -19.87
N PHE A 651 -43.28 9.58 -18.97
CA PHE A 651 -43.07 10.32 -17.73
C PHE A 651 -41.93 9.73 -16.89
N GLY A 652 -41.00 10.59 -16.50
CA GLY A 652 -39.77 10.21 -15.82
C GLY A 652 -38.57 9.86 -16.73
N ASN A 653 -38.80 9.61 -18.02
CA ASN A 653 -37.74 9.33 -19.00
C ASN A 653 -37.49 10.49 -19.97
N GLN A 654 -38.52 10.98 -20.62
CA GLN A 654 -38.42 12.07 -21.59
C GLN A 654 -39.23 13.27 -21.10
N CYS A 655 -38.57 14.08 -20.29
CA CYS A 655 -39.18 15.25 -19.66
C CYS A 655 -38.64 16.55 -20.28
N PRO A 656 -39.50 17.47 -20.73
CA PRO A 656 -39.04 18.75 -21.22
C PRO A 656 -38.54 19.64 -20.08
N TYR A 657 -37.77 20.68 -20.41
CA TYR A 657 -37.41 21.71 -19.43
C TYR A 657 -38.68 22.48 -19.01
N PRO A 658 -38.86 22.80 -17.72
CA PRO A 658 -40.01 23.53 -17.22
C PRO A 658 -40.07 24.98 -17.78
N ASP A 659 -41.21 25.36 -18.39
CA ASP A 659 -41.44 26.71 -18.93
C ASP A 659 -41.88 27.65 -17.80
N PHE A 660 -40.93 28.17 -17.04
CA PHE A 660 -41.19 29.11 -15.94
C PHE A 660 -41.64 30.50 -16.43
N GLU A 661 -41.35 30.88 -17.67
CA GLU A 661 -41.74 32.18 -18.21
C GLU A 661 -43.25 32.26 -18.51
N ASN A 662 -43.84 31.16 -18.93
CA ASN A 662 -45.25 31.04 -19.20
C ASN A 662 -46.00 30.25 -18.10
N ALA A 663 -45.41 30.08 -16.93
CA ALA A 663 -46.01 29.27 -15.86
C ALA A 663 -47.35 29.78 -15.35
N ASP A 664 -47.61 31.10 -15.47
CA ASP A 664 -48.91 31.69 -15.10
C ASP A 664 -49.99 31.44 -16.16
N LYS A 665 -49.64 30.92 -17.35
CA LYS A 665 -50.58 30.60 -18.42
C LYS A 665 -51.02 29.14 -18.32
N ARG A 666 -52.34 28.94 -18.52
CA ARG A 666 -52.85 27.57 -18.61
C ARG A 666 -52.29 26.87 -19.84
N TYR A 667 -51.68 25.72 -19.66
CA TYR A 667 -51.21 24.92 -20.78
C TYR A 667 -52.39 24.38 -21.59
N VAL A 668 -52.37 24.63 -22.87
CA VAL A 668 -53.37 24.09 -23.83
C VAL A 668 -52.60 23.19 -24.80
N THR A 669 -52.93 21.91 -24.80
CA THR A 669 -52.34 20.93 -25.73
C THR A 669 -52.69 21.36 -27.15
N GLN A 670 -51.71 21.72 -27.96
CA GLN A 670 -51.92 21.92 -29.40
C GLN A 670 -52.07 20.54 -30.03
N VAL A 671 -53.29 20.16 -30.35
CA VAL A 671 -53.58 18.99 -31.19
C VAL A 671 -53.32 19.43 -32.61
N THR A 672 -52.16 19.11 -33.17
CA THR A 672 -51.84 19.27 -34.60
C THR A 672 -52.41 18.11 -35.38
#